data_04b0bc381452ae80d247ee35d8e1dc0b
#
_entry.id   04b0bc381452ae80d247ee35d8e1dc0b
#
_cell.length_a   1.000
_cell.length_b   1.000
_cell.length_c   1.000
_cell.angle_alpha   90.00
_cell.angle_beta   90.00
_cell.angle_gamma   90.00
#
_symmetry.space_group_name_H-M   'P 1'
#
loop_
_entity.id
_entity.type
_entity.pdbx_description
1 polymer ?
#
loop_
_entity_poly.entity_id
_entity_poly.type
_entity_poly.pdbx_seq_one_letter_code
_entity_poly.pdbx_strand_id
1 'polypeptide(L)'
;MLTDSVCAYCGVGCDIAAEVENNTILKVSARPDGEVSEGKLCVKGKYGFDFASSANRLGKVKIKKSFLDKHSLFLPSKIRTMLASYRVDNQGYIHPSLEEAYLLIAWKIQQVRMQYGNFAFASIGGARGNCESSYVFQKFTREVLRSPHIDNCARVCHAPTLKGMRSIIGEGAATNPFRDIHKAEFMIVIGSNTTEGHPIVANKIISAVKKGAGLALFDVRTIPLAKSAKYNAIIPFETNLMVLNMMAHTIISEELYDSTFVQKRARGFDAYKREIMNDPYADPEFFQKVKGYTYLTEMIKQISREYAAKRSLILWGLGITEHLDGSYAAAAICNLAVLTGNIGKEGAGLMPLRGQNNVQGTCDMGCLPYYNPDYEKPLVEGKKTPDIINAIGEGEIKVLFNMGEDIAHIHPNQTKIHRALEKLEMLVVNELFDNEITGFADVVFGVKSGYEKTGIYINAERRMHLSQPLIENDLPDDWEVIQGIAKALGEDMGYRSSRDIWDEVQVAAPKRFSGASYDKLTQKRVSGLQWPVFEEETPILHIDSFRTKDGLAALRYKPWFLRGMVRELLHEKRKHFYLTTGRVIAHYNNAAQTKESPKLLKRHSEDVVLISKEDASYVEGKERVVLKSRYGKSEPLKYKLTDQVRQGTLFVSFHHAKSKINFLFGDEADELTKTARFKSVKVCIE
;
A
#
# COMPACT_ATOMS: atom_id res chain seq x y z
N MET A 1 -7.96 17.07 -28.05
CA MET A 1 -6.76 16.25 -28.36
C MET A 1 -6.81 15.01 -27.48
N LEU A 2 -6.32 13.85 -27.95
CA LEU A 2 -6.26 12.63 -27.13
C LEU A 2 -4.84 12.55 -26.55
N THR A 3 -4.72 12.50 -25.22
CA THR A 3 -3.45 12.45 -24.49
C THR A 3 -3.39 11.19 -23.64
N ASP A 4 -2.25 10.48 -23.71
CA ASP A 4 -2.02 9.26 -22.95
C ASP A 4 -1.43 9.55 -21.57
N SER A 5 -1.85 8.77 -20.57
CA SER A 5 -1.33 8.88 -19.21
C SER A 5 -1.54 7.56 -18.44
N VAL A 6 -1.27 7.58 -17.16
CA VAL A 6 -1.45 6.46 -16.23
C VAL A 6 -2.53 6.78 -15.20
N CYS A 7 -3.39 5.82 -14.91
CA CYS A 7 -4.44 5.98 -13.90
C CYS A 7 -3.86 6.26 -12.51
N ALA A 8 -4.33 7.31 -11.85
CA ALA A 8 -3.80 7.83 -10.59
C ALA A 8 -4.27 7.05 -9.35
N TYR A 9 -4.85 5.84 -9.46
CA TYR A 9 -5.50 5.20 -8.32
C TYR A 9 -4.77 3.98 -7.79
N CYS A 10 -5.06 2.79 -8.29
CA CYS A 10 -4.55 1.54 -7.69
C CYS A 10 -3.31 1.00 -8.40
N GLY A 11 -2.65 0.06 -7.73
CA GLY A 11 -1.44 -0.61 -8.21
C GLY A 11 -1.58 -1.42 -9.50
N VAL A 12 -2.77 -1.44 -10.11
CA VAL A 12 -2.92 -2.01 -11.47
C VAL A 12 -2.16 -1.15 -12.49
N GLY A 13 -2.16 0.20 -12.33
CA GLY A 13 -1.46 1.09 -13.24
C GLY A 13 -2.04 1.06 -14.66
N CYS A 14 -3.38 1.18 -14.78
CA CYS A 14 -4.05 1.11 -16.08
C CYS A 14 -3.59 2.22 -17.04
N ASP A 15 -3.37 1.87 -18.29
CA ASP A 15 -3.09 2.80 -19.38
C ASP A 15 -4.38 3.53 -19.76
N ILE A 16 -4.35 4.85 -19.76
CA ILE A 16 -5.51 5.69 -20.05
C ILE A 16 -5.23 6.65 -21.19
N ALA A 17 -6.31 7.01 -21.90
CA ALA A 17 -6.35 8.13 -22.82
C ALA A 17 -7.42 9.12 -22.38
N ALA A 18 -7.08 10.40 -22.38
CA ALA A 18 -7.98 11.47 -22.00
C ALA A 18 -8.30 12.39 -23.20
N GLU A 19 -9.56 12.75 -23.34
CA GLU A 19 -10.01 13.84 -24.20
C GLU A 19 -9.89 15.14 -23.41
N VAL A 20 -9.05 16.06 -23.87
CA VAL A 20 -8.78 17.34 -23.20
C VAL A 20 -9.08 18.49 -24.15
N GLU A 21 -9.83 19.47 -23.65
CA GLU A 21 -10.14 20.72 -24.33
C GLU A 21 -10.05 21.89 -23.35
N ASN A 22 -9.42 22.99 -23.79
CA ASN A 22 -9.23 24.19 -22.97
C ASN A 22 -8.70 23.89 -21.56
N ASN A 23 -7.64 23.05 -21.49
CA ASN A 23 -7.01 22.63 -20.24
C ASN A 23 -7.97 21.91 -19.25
N THR A 24 -9.02 21.30 -19.76
CA THR A 24 -10.03 20.57 -18.97
C THR A 24 -10.17 19.14 -19.49
N ILE A 25 -10.13 18.17 -18.59
CA ILE A 25 -10.36 16.76 -18.93
C ILE A 25 -11.86 16.55 -19.09
N LEU A 26 -12.30 16.24 -20.31
CA LEU A 26 -13.71 15.98 -20.61
C LEU A 26 -14.09 14.52 -20.39
N LYS A 27 -13.15 13.61 -20.69
CA LYS A 27 -13.40 12.17 -20.62
C LYS A 27 -12.10 11.41 -20.47
N VAL A 28 -12.15 10.31 -19.71
CA VAL A 28 -11.08 9.33 -19.61
C VAL A 28 -11.57 7.96 -20.07
N SER A 29 -10.78 7.32 -20.92
CA SER A 29 -11.02 5.98 -21.45
C SER A 29 -9.79 5.10 -21.29
N ALA A 30 -9.97 3.77 -21.37
CA ALA A 30 -8.83 2.87 -21.45
C ALA A 30 -8.18 2.96 -22.83
N ARG A 31 -6.89 2.74 -22.90
CA ARG A 31 -6.19 2.48 -24.16
C ARG A 31 -6.58 1.11 -24.68
N PRO A 32 -7.10 0.99 -25.92
CA PRO A 32 -7.46 -0.32 -26.50
C PRO A 32 -6.26 -1.27 -26.61
N ASP A 33 -5.09 -0.72 -26.90
CA ASP A 33 -3.79 -1.38 -27.04
C ASP A 33 -2.97 -1.40 -25.74
N GLY A 34 -3.56 -0.98 -24.61
CA GLY A 34 -2.92 -0.96 -23.30
C GLY A 34 -2.61 -2.35 -22.79
N GLU A 35 -1.35 -2.62 -22.48
CA GLU A 35 -0.85 -3.93 -21.98
C GLU A 35 -1.53 -4.36 -20.67
N VAL A 36 -1.75 -3.40 -19.77
CA VAL A 36 -2.32 -3.67 -18.46
C VAL A 36 -3.83 -3.65 -18.47
N SER A 37 -4.43 -2.63 -19.06
CA SER A 37 -5.87 -2.38 -19.01
C SER A 37 -6.68 -3.23 -20.00
N GLU A 38 -6.06 -3.68 -21.11
CA GLU A 38 -6.73 -4.44 -22.19
C GLU A 38 -8.04 -3.78 -22.63
N GLY A 39 -8.01 -2.46 -22.80
CA GLY A 39 -9.18 -1.68 -23.20
C GLY A 39 -10.27 -1.52 -22.14
N LYS A 40 -10.00 -1.77 -20.86
CA LYS A 40 -10.97 -1.72 -19.76
C LYS A 40 -10.56 -0.79 -18.65
N LEU A 41 -11.52 -0.03 -18.10
CA LEU A 41 -11.35 0.79 -16.89
C LEU A 41 -12.45 0.51 -15.87
N CYS A 42 -12.08 0.60 -14.60
CA CYS A 42 -13.06 0.61 -13.52
C CYS A 42 -13.72 1.99 -13.37
N VAL A 43 -14.74 2.07 -12.51
CA VAL A 43 -15.48 3.32 -12.28
C VAL A 43 -14.59 4.47 -11.80
N LYS A 44 -13.53 4.20 -11.00
CA LYS A 44 -12.57 5.21 -10.54
C LYS A 44 -11.75 5.78 -11.69
N GLY A 45 -11.15 4.93 -12.50
CA GLY A 45 -10.38 5.37 -13.67
C GLY A 45 -11.22 6.14 -14.68
N LYS A 46 -12.50 5.71 -14.87
CA LYS A 46 -13.39 6.32 -15.85
C LYS A 46 -14.01 7.65 -15.40
N TYR A 47 -14.31 7.81 -14.10
CA TYR A 47 -15.09 8.93 -13.60
C TYR A 47 -14.40 9.74 -12.49
N GLY A 48 -13.25 9.30 -12.03
CA GLY A 48 -12.56 9.92 -10.89
C GLY A 48 -11.50 10.95 -11.28
N PHE A 49 -11.62 11.60 -12.43
CA PHE A 49 -10.65 12.61 -12.88
C PHE A 49 -10.98 14.03 -12.45
N ASP A 50 -12.19 14.27 -11.95
CA ASP A 50 -12.68 15.61 -11.55
C ASP A 50 -11.79 16.28 -10.50
N PHE A 51 -11.04 15.50 -9.73
CA PHE A 51 -10.10 16.02 -8.73
C PHE A 51 -9.03 16.95 -9.32
N ALA A 52 -8.65 16.75 -10.57
CA ALA A 52 -7.58 17.52 -11.21
C ALA A 52 -7.97 19.00 -11.41
N SER A 53 -9.27 19.26 -11.66
CA SER A 53 -9.82 20.60 -11.84
C SER A 53 -10.72 21.06 -10.68
N SER A 54 -10.66 20.38 -9.53
CA SER A 54 -11.47 20.76 -8.36
C SER A 54 -11.06 22.12 -7.79
N ALA A 55 -12.06 22.96 -7.47
CA ALA A 55 -11.83 24.23 -6.80
C ALA A 55 -11.28 24.08 -5.36
N ASN A 56 -11.33 22.87 -4.79
CA ASN A 56 -10.81 22.56 -3.47
C ASN A 56 -9.29 22.25 -3.48
N ARG A 57 -8.61 22.36 -4.64
CA ARG A 57 -7.17 22.17 -4.74
C ARG A 57 -6.43 23.21 -3.91
N LEU A 58 -5.38 22.77 -3.22
CA LEU A 58 -4.48 23.67 -2.49
C LEU A 58 -3.76 24.62 -3.44
N GLY A 59 -3.55 25.87 -2.99
CA GLY A 59 -2.65 26.82 -3.63
C GLY A 59 -1.18 26.48 -3.39
N LYS A 60 -0.24 27.27 -3.97
CA LYS A 60 1.21 26.98 -3.97
C LYS A 60 1.77 26.71 -2.57
N VAL A 61 1.46 27.59 -1.62
CA VAL A 61 1.92 27.42 -0.23
C VAL A 61 1.03 28.18 0.74
N LYS A 62 0.83 27.61 1.93
CA LYS A 62 0.25 28.30 3.09
C LYS A 62 1.04 27.98 4.35
N ILE A 63 1.21 29.00 5.23
CA ILE A 63 1.96 28.90 6.49
C ILE A 63 1.04 29.34 7.63
N LYS A 64 0.97 28.54 8.71
CA LYS A 64 0.21 28.91 9.91
C LYS A 64 0.79 30.16 10.56
N LYS A 65 -0.05 31.14 10.84
CA LYS A 65 0.34 32.36 11.57
C LYS A 65 0.83 32.02 12.99
N SER A 66 0.18 31.07 13.65
CA SER A 66 0.58 30.61 15.00
C SER A 66 2.01 30.03 15.04
N PHE A 67 2.47 29.38 13.97
CA PHE A 67 3.86 28.94 13.85
C PHE A 67 4.83 30.12 13.81
N LEU A 68 4.52 31.14 13.03
CA LEU A 68 5.33 32.37 12.94
C LEU A 68 5.37 33.11 14.28
N ASP A 69 4.23 33.22 14.96
CA ASP A 69 4.12 33.89 16.25
C ASP A 69 4.96 33.16 17.32
N LYS A 70 4.89 31.83 17.38
CA LYS A 70 5.69 30.98 18.27
C LYS A 70 7.19 31.23 18.10
N HIS A 71 7.65 31.52 16.89
CA HIS A 71 9.07 31.70 16.57
C HIS A 71 9.48 33.16 16.35
N SER A 72 8.59 34.13 16.54
CA SER A 72 8.77 35.53 16.18
C SER A 72 10.03 36.21 16.75
N LEU A 73 10.42 35.85 17.97
CA LEU A 73 11.63 36.39 18.63
C LEU A 73 12.94 35.85 18.02
N PHE A 74 12.91 34.66 17.42
CA PHE A 74 14.10 34.00 16.89
C PHE A 74 14.23 34.11 15.37
N LEU A 75 13.16 34.55 14.68
CA LEU A 75 13.18 34.75 13.24
C LEU A 75 14.21 35.84 12.86
N PRO A 76 15.09 35.57 11.88
CA PRO A 76 15.95 36.61 11.31
C PRO A 76 15.13 37.80 10.86
N SER A 77 15.64 39.03 11.09
CA SER A 77 14.93 40.27 10.75
C SER A 77 14.44 40.28 9.28
N LYS A 78 15.28 39.80 8.36
CA LYS A 78 14.94 39.68 6.94
C LYS A 78 13.69 38.81 6.71
N ILE A 79 13.64 37.62 7.28
CA ILE A 79 12.49 36.69 7.14
C ILE A 79 11.25 37.31 7.84
N ARG A 80 11.42 37.87 9.02
CA ARG A 80 10.33 38.52 9.77
C ARG A 80 9.70 39.64 8.97
N THR A 81 10.49 40.59 8.43
CA THR A 81 9.99 41.70 7.61
C THR A 81 9.28 41.20 6.36
N MET A 82 9.87 40.21 5.68
CA MET A 82 9.32 39.63 4.48
C MET A 82 7.93 39.02 4.73
N LEU A 83 7.78 38.20 5.79
CA LEU A 83 6.53 37.53 6.11
C LEU A 83 5.48 38.45 6.78
N ALA A 84 5.89 39.54 7.38
CA ALA A 84 4.98 40.51 8.02
C ALA A 84 4.08 41.28 7.02
N SER A 85 4.45 41.31 5.74
CA SER A 85 3.66 41.99 4.69
C SER A 85 2.39 41.24 4.27
N TYR A 86 2.30 39.94 4.59
CA TYR A 86 1.19 39.07 4.17
C TYR A 86 -0.01 39.21 5.10
N ARG A 87 -1.20 39.29 4.50
CA ARG A 87 -2.45 39.19 5.25
C ARG A 87 -2.72 37.78 5.68
N VAL A 88 -3.24 37.63 6.88
CA VAL A 88 -3.71 36.36 7.42
C VAL A 88 -5.13 36.12 6.88
N ASP A 89 -5.38 34.94 6.33
CA ASP A 89 -6.71 34.57 5.89
C ASP A 89 -7.63 34.19 7.07
N ASN A 90 -8.89 33.92 6.78
CA ASN A 90 -9.90 33.56 7.79
C ASN A 90 -9.66 32.20 8.46
N GLN A 91 -8.72 31.41 7.95
CA GLN A 91 -8.29 30.11 8.52
C GLN A 91 -6.99 30.22 9.35
N GLY A 92 -6.40 31.43 9.43
CA GLY A 92 -5.18 31.67 10.20
C GLY A 92 -3.88 31.39 9.44
N TYR A 93 -3.90 31.40 8.11
CA TYR A 93 -2.72 31.19 7.26
C TYR A 93 -2.30 32.46 6.53
N ILE A 94 -1.02 32.55 6.20
CA ILE A 94 -0.47 33.48 5.21
C ILE A 94 -0.09 32.69 3.95
N HIS A 95 -0.02 33.36 2.80
CA HIS A 95 0.29 32.77 1.49
C HIS A 95 1.50 33.46 0.86
N PRO A 96 2.74 33.17 1.32
CA PRO A 96 3.95 33.77 0.77
C PRO A 96 4.34 33.17 -0.58
N SER A 97 5.45 33.64 -1.16
CA SER A 97 6.08 32.97 -2.29
C SER A 97 6.72 31.64 -1.87
N LEU A 98 6.99 30.77 -2.85
CA LEU A 98 7.69 29.50 -2.60
C LEU A 98 9.08 29.74 -2.00
N GLU A 99 9.84 30.68 -2.54
CA GLU A 99 11.18 31.03 -2.11
C GLU A 99 11.21 31.50 -0.65
N GLU A 100 10.23 32.30 -0.24
CA GLU A 100 10.09 32.76 1.13
C GLU A 100 9.76 31.63 2.11
N ALA A 101 8.91 30.70 1.68
CA ALA A 101 8.62 29.48 2.44
C ALA A 101 9.86 28.59 2.58
N TYR A 102 10.62 28.42 1.50
CA TYR A 102 11.89 27.64 1.53
C TYR A 102 12.92 28.26 2.50
N LEU A 103 13.07 29.56 2.47
CA LEU A 103 13.98 30.27 3.41
C LEU A 103 13.57 30.08 4.88
N LEU A 104 12.26 30.15 5.17
CA LEU A 104 11.74 29.89 6.51
C LEU A 104 12.01 28.47 6.98
N ILE A 105 11.74 27.48 6.13
CA ILE A 105 11.98 26.06 6.42
C ILE A 105 13.48 25.81 6.62
N ALA A 106 14.33 26.34 5.72
CA ALA A 106 15.78 26.19 5.81
C ALA A 106 16.33 26.78 7.12
N TRP A 107 15.85 27.97 7.52
CA TRP A 107 16.19 28.55 8.81
C TRP A 107 15.81 27.62 9.97
N LYS A 108 14.58 27.08 9.98
CA LYS A 108 14.13 26.20 11.05
C LYS A 108 14.90 24.88 11.09
N ILE A 109 15.24 24.30 9.93
CA ILE A 109 16.10 23.12 9.83
C ILE A 109 17.47 23.41 10.50
N GLN A 110 18.09 24.53 10.19
CA GLN A 110 19.38 24.91 10.77
C GLN A 110 19.29 25.07 12.30
N GLN A 111 18.23 25.70 12.82
CA GLN A 111 17.99 25.83 14.26
C GLN A 111 17.87 24.44 14.94
N VAL A 112 17.03 23.57 14.41
CA VAL A 112 16.83 22.23 14.96
C VAL A 112 18.11 21.39 14.88
N ARG A 113 18.84 21.49 13.75
CA ARG A 113 20.12 20.78 13.57
C ARG A 113 21.18 21.20 14.57
N MET A 114 21.31 22.51 14.84
CA MET A 114 22.25 23.02 15.84
C MET A 114 21.90 22.56 17.25
N GLN A 115 20.61 22.46 17.57
CA GLN A 115 20.18 22.17 18.94
C GLN A 115 20.08 20.66 19.23
N TYR A 116 19.62 19.85 18.23
CA TYR A 116 19.26 18.45 18.44
C TYR A 116 20.02 17.47 17.52
N GLY A 117 20.78 17.97 16.56
CA GLY A 117 21.50 17.16 15.59
C GLY A 117 20.63 16.67 14.44
N ASN A 118 21.24 15.85 13.55
CA ASN A 118 20.62 15.43 12.32
C ASN A 118 19.52 14.36 12.49
N PHE A 119 19.52 13.60 13.57
CA PHE A 119 18.53 12.54 13.83
C PHE A 119 17.20 13.08 14.37
N ALA A 120 17.11 14.40 14.57
CA ALA A 120 15.86 15.07 14.93
C ALA A 120 14.90 15.28 13.73
N PHE A 121 15.25 14.83 12.52
CA PHE A 121 14.45 14.92 11.32
C PHE A 121 13.93 13.56 10.90
N ALA A 122 12.71 13.52 10.37
CA ALA A 122 12.14 12.34 9.73
C ALA A 122 11.32 12.72 8.50
N SER A 123 11.12 11.73 7.62
CA SER A 123 10.32 11.87 6.40
C SER A 123 9.38 10.68 6.23
N ILE A 124 8.11 10.94 5.87
CA ILE A 124 7.12 9.90 5.57
C ILE A 124 6.48 10.22 4.21
N GLY A 125 6.57 9.29 3.25
CA GLY A 125 6.08 9.47 1.89
C GLY A 125 4.86 8.62 1.56
N GLY A 126 3.95 9.19 0.79
CA GLY A 126 2.90 8.46 0.08
C GLY A 126 3.44 7.73 -1.15
N ALA A 127 2.57 6.99 -1.82
CA ALA A 127 2.92 6.26 -3.04
C ALA A 127 1.98 6.58 -4.20
N ARG A 128 1.53 7.81 -4.29
CA ARG A 128 0.77 8.36 -5.43
C ARG A 128 1.56 9.34 -6.27
N GLY A 129 2.69 9.84 -5.75
CA GLY A 129 3.70 10.56 -6.49
C GLY A 129 4.44 9.66 -7.47
N ASN A 130 5.19 10.25 -8.40
CA ASN A 130 6.06 9.54 -9.33
C ASN A 130 7.32 9.00 -8.63
N CYS A 131 8.09 8.19 -9.35
CA CYS A 131 9.35 7.64 -8.86
C CYS A 131 10.38 8.73 -8.59
N GLU A 132 10.43 9.75 -9.45
CA GLU A 132 11.37 10.86 -9.37
C GLU A 132 11.18 11.65 -8.06
N SER A 133 9.96 12.01 -7.72
CA SER A 133 9.67 12.67 -6.43
C SER A 133 10.03 11.79 -5.23
N SER A 134 9.76 10.48 -5.33
CA SER A 134 10.13 9.53 -4.27
C SER A 134 11.66 9.43 -4.12
N TYR A 135 12.41 9.42 -5.24
CA TYR A 135 13.86 9.36 -5.22
C TYR A 135 14.47 10.62 -4.61
N VAL A 136 14.01 11.79 -5.04
CA VAL A 136 14.49 13.08 -4.50
C VAL A 136 14.15 13.19 -3.02
N PHE A 137 13.00 12.69 -2.58
CA PHE A 137 12.59 12.72 -1.17
C PHE A 137 13.50 11.89 -0.26
N GLN A 138 13.87 10.68 -0.68
CA GLN A 138 14.79 9.87 0.10
C GLN A 138 16.21 10.47 0.09
N LYS A 139 16.67 11.00 -1.05
CA LYS A 139 17.97 11.67 -1.18
C LYS A 139 18.04 12.90 -0.27
N PHE A 140 17.02 13.75 -0.30
CA PHE A 140 16.89 14.89 0.62
C PHE A 140 17.01 14.46 2.09
N THR A 141 16.30 13.42 2.48
CA THR A 141 16.30 12.96 3.87
C THR A 141 17.69 12.46 4.28
N ARG A 142 18.34 11.66 3.43
CA ARG A 142 19.60 11.01 3.75
C ARG A 142 20.83 11.91 3.56
N GLU A 143 20.85 12.68 2.47
CA GLU A 143 22.03 13.47 2.12
C GLU A 143 21.95 14.91 2.62
N VAL A 144 20.79 15.58 2.47
CA VAL A 144 20.62 16.99 2.87
C VAL A 144 20.30 17.09 4.36
N LEU A 145 19.28 16.39 4.86
CA LEU A 145 18.98 16.37 6.30
C LEU A 145 19.95 15.51 7.10
N ARG A 146 20.65 14.59 6.44
CA ARG A 146 21.60 13.62 7.04
C ARG A 146 20.94 12.76 8.11
N SER A 147 19.66 12.42 7.88
CA SER A 147 18.85 11.56 8.75
C SER A 147 18.56 10.23 8.07
N PRO A 148 18.64 9.08 8.79
CA PRO A 148 18.23 7.78 8.25
C PRO A 148 16.73 7.56 8.29
N HIS A 149 15.96 8.46 8.94
CA HIS A 149 14.55 8.24 9.27
C HIS A 149 13.63 8.58 8.11
N ILE A 150 13.51 7.66 7.15
CA ILE A 150 12.53 7.73 6.04
C ILE A 150 11.74 6.44 5.96
N ASP A 151 10.44 6.55 5.75
CA ASP A 151 9.54 5.43 5.49
C ASP A 151 8.42 5.86 4.54
N ASN A 152 7.57 4.94 4.13
CA ASN A 152 6.48 5.22 3.20
C ASN A 152 5.22 4.41 3.52
N CYS A 153 4.13 4.68 2.79
CA CYS A 153 2.83 4.03 2.97
C CYS A 153 2.84 2.51 2.81
N ALA A 154 3.90 1.88 2.27
CA ALA A 154 4.01 0.42 2.27
C ALA A 154 4.02 -0.15 3.70
N ARG A 155 4.33 0.68 4.71
CA ARG A 155 4.28 0.33 6.13
C ARG A 155 2.90 -0.12 6.59
N VAL A 156 1.85 0.47 6.08
CA VAL A 156 0.47 0.05 6.33
C VAL A 156 -0.11 -0.72 5.15
N CYS A 157 0.73 -1.36 4.33
CA CYS A 157 0.32 -2.02 3.10
C CYS A 157 1.07 -3.34 2.88
N HIS A 158 2.13 -3.34 2.08
CA HIS A 158 2.85 -4.54 1.62
C HIS A 158 4.29 -4.65 2.14
N ALA A 159 4.67 -3.96 3.22
CA ALA A 159 5.97 -4.20 3.86
C ALA A 159 6.16 -5.66 4.31
N PRO A 160 5.12 -6.36 4.85
CA PRO A 160 5.20 -7.79 5.13
C PRO A 160 5.45 -8.65 3.88
N THR A 161 4.85 -8.31 2.75
CA THR A 161 5.13 -8.99 1.46
C THR A 161 6.60 -8.88 1.10
N LEU A 162 7.15 -7.65 1.12
CA LEU A 162 8.56 -7.42 0.84
C LEU A 162 9.46 -8.26 1.76
N LYS A 163 9.18 -8.24 3.06
CA LYS A 163 9.97 -8.98 4.07
C LYS A 163 9.85 -10.50 3.89
N GLY A 164 8.62 -11.02 3.74
CA GLY A 164 8.34 -12.44 3.60
C GLY A 164 8.94 -13.01 2.31
N MET A 165 8.65 -12.42 1.15
CA MET A 165 9.17 -12.88 -0.13
C MET A 165 10.70 -12.82 -0.18
N ARG A 166 11.32 -11.71 0.23
CA ARG A 166 12.79 -11.61 0.25
C ARG A 166 13.46 -12.65 1.16
N SER A 167 12.80 -13.08 2.22
CA SER A 167 13.34 -14.12 3.12
C SER A 167 13.40 -15.51 2.50
N ILE A 168 12.57 -15.78 1.48
CA ILE A 168 12.47 -17.08 0.81
C ILE A 168 13.12 -17.05 -0.58
N ILE A 169 12.74 -16.08 -1.42
CA ILE A 169 13.12 -16.02 -2.84
C ILE A 169 14.03 -14.85 -3.21
N GLY A 170 14.41 -14.03 -2.23
CA GLY A 170 15.36 -12.93 -2.41
C GLY A 170 14.80 -11.67 -3.08
N GLU A 171 13.58 -11.69 -3.61
CA GLU A 171 12.92 -10.54 -4.22
C GLU A 171 11.49 -10.37 -3.68
N GLY A 172 11.05 -9.13 -3.47
CA GLY A 172 9.78 -8.80 -2.84
C GLY A 172 8.74 -8.18 -3.78
N ALA A 173 8.69 -8.65 -5.02
CA ALA A 173 7.79 -8.13 -6.05
C ALA A 173 7.07 -9.25 -6.81
N ALA A 174 6.03 -8.91 -7.58
CA ALA A 174 5.33 -9.88 -8.42
C ALA A 174 6.29 -10.63 -9.34
N THR A 175 6.13 -11.93 -9.47
CA THR A 175 7.03 -12.74 -10.30
C THR A 175 6.64 -12.77 -11.77
N ASN A 176 5.37 -12.46 -12.08
CA ASN A 176 4.77 -12.56 -13.41
C ASN A 176 3.99 -11.30 -13.78
N PRO A 177 3.79 -11.02 -15.07
CA PRO A 177 2.90 -9.97 -15.54
C PRO A 177 1.42 -10.33 -15.35
N PHE A 178 0.53 -9.34 -15.25
CA PHE A 178 -0.90 -9.57 -15.12
C PHE A 178 -1.53 -10.32 -16.30
N ARG A 179 -0.94 -10.26 -17.50
CA ARG A 179 -1.39 -11.05 -18.66
C ARG A 179 -1.28 -12.56 -18.43
N ASP A 180 -0.38 -13.01 -17.56
CA ASP A 180 -0.21 -14.42 -17.23
C ASP A 180 -1.40 -15.04 -16.49
N ILE A 181 -2.30 -14.21 -15.94
CA ILE A 181 -3.58 -14.64 -15.40
C ILE A 181 -4.40 -15.43 -16.45
N HIS A 182 -4.30 -15.05 -17.73
CA HIS A 182 -4.98 -15.74 -18.82
C HIS A 182 -4.36 -17.10 -19.18
N LYS A 183 -3.12 -17.37 -18.71
CA LYS A 183 -2.39 -18.62 -18.95
C LYS A 183 -2.43 -19.58 -17.76
N ALA A 184 -2.94 -19.12 -16.61
CA ALA A 184 -3.06 -19.94 -15.42
C ALA A 184 -4.19 -20.96 -15.57
N GLU A 185 -3.93 -22.18 -15.10
CA GLU A 185 -4.92 -23.25 -15.04
C GLU A 185 -5.67 -23.29 -13.71
N PHE A 186 -5.02 -22.75 -12.66
CA PHE A 186 -5.62 -22.60 -11.35
C PHE A 186 -5.14 -21.29 -10.69
N MET A 187 -6.00 -20.66 -9.93
CA MET A 187 -5.68 -19.41 -9.22
C MET A 187 -6.17 -19.50 -7.78
N ILE A 188 -5.35 -19.00 -6.86
CA ILE A 188 -5.73 -18.74 -5.47
C ILE A 188 -5.74 -17.23 -5.27
N VAL A 189 -6.85 -16.68 -4.76
CA VAL A 189 -6.94 -15.31 -4.29
C VAL A 189 -7.18 -15.35 -2.78
N ILE A 190 -6.23 -14.83 -2.00
CA ILE A 190 -6.29 -14.85 -0.55
C ILE A 190 -6.18 -13.44 0.04
N GLY A 191 -7.10 -13.12 0.96
CA GLY A 191 -7.11 -11.82 1.65
C GLY A 191 -7.21 -10.62 0.71
N SER A 192 -7.96 -10.74 -0.41
CA SER A 192 -8.11 -9.68 -1.41
C SER A 192 -9.52 -9.62 -1.99
N ASN A 193 -10.26 -8.57 -1.68
CA ASN A 193 -11.47 -8.23 -2.44
C ASN A 193 -11.08 -7.55 -3.76
N THR A 194 -10.61 -8.37 -4.70
CA THR A 194 -10.00 -7.94 -5.97
C THR A 194 -10.99 -7.16 -6.84
N THR A 195 -12.29 -7.49 -6.80
CA THR A 195 -13.34 -6.78 -7.56
C THR A 195 -13.49 -5.31 -7.16
N GLU A 196 -13.14 -4.96 -5.96
CA GLU A 196 -13.22 -3.59 -5.46
C GLU A 196 -11.86 -2.90 -5.35
N GLY A 197 -10.84 -3.64 -4.91
CA GLY A 197 -9.47 -3.12 -4.75
C GLY A 197 -8.70 -2.99 -6.06
N HIS A 198 -8.82 -3.99 -6.97
CA HIS A 198 -8.08 -4.11 -8.24
C HIS A 198 -9.00 -4.61 -9.37
N PRO A 199 -10.04 -3.85 -9.76
CA PRO A 199 -11.12 -4.36 -10.60
C PRO A 199 -10.68 -4.90 -11.96
N ILE A 200 -9.62 -4.36 -12.56
CA ILE A 200 -9.14 -4.83 -13.87
C ILE A 200 -8.43 -6.18 -13.73
N VAL A 201 -7.71 -6.42 -12.63
CA VAL A 201 -7.18 -7.76 -12.31
C VAL A 201 -8.33 -8.75 -12.09
N ALA A 202 -9.39 -8.34 -11.36
CA ALA A 202 -10.57 -9.18 -11.18
C ALA A 202 -11.23 -9.56 -12.53
N ASN A 203 -11.31 -8.61 -13.49
CA ASN A 203 -11.81 -8.89 -14.82
C ASN A 203 -10.98 -9.94 -15.57
N LYS A 204 -9.64 -9.89 -15.44
CA LYS A 204 -8.73 -10.90 -16.01
C LYS A 204 -8.98 -12.28 -15.37
N ILE A 205 -9.10 -12.35 -14.04
CA ILE A 205 -9.42 -13.58 -13.30
C ILE A 205 -10.76 -14.17 -13.78
N ILE A 206 -11.83 -13.35 -13.81
CA ILE A 206 -13.14 -13.80 -14.27
C ILE A 206 -13.09 -14.29 -15.74
N SER A 207 -12.31 -13.62 -16.59
CA SER A 207 -12.12 -14.03 -17.98
C SER A 207 -11.39 -15.38 -18.07
N ALA A 208 -10.35 -15.61 -17.26
CA ALA A 208 -9.62 -16.88 -17.20
C ALA A 208 -10.54 -18.03 -16.71
N VAL A 209 -11.34 -17.77 -15.67
CA VAL A 209 -12.31 -18.75 -15.14
C VAL A 209 -13.35 -19.12 -16.19
N LYS A 210 -13.88 -18.16 -16.95
CA LYS A 210 -14.80 -18.42 -18.06
C LYS A 210 -14.19 -19.29 -19.18
N LYS A 211 -12.85 -19.31 -19.27
CA LYS A 211 -12.11 -20.14 -20.22
C LYS A 211 -11.68 -21.51 -19.62
N GLY A 212 -12.11 -21.82 -18.39
CA GLY A 212 -11.88 -23.11 -17.76
C GLY A 212 -10.83 -23.14 -16.63
N ALA A 213 -10.21 -22.01 -16.30
CA ALA A 213 -9.29 -21.97 -15.15
C ALA A 213 -10.05 -22.16 -13.82
N GLY A 214 -9.46 -22.92 -12.88
CA GLY A 214 -9.98 -23.05 -11.52
C GLY A 214 -9.71 -21.80 -10.69
N LEU A 215 -10.58 -21.51 -9.73
CA LEU A 215 -10.41 -20.40 -8.79
C LEU A 215 -10.77 -20.83 -7.37
N ALA A 216 -9.86 -20.61 -6.43
CA ALA A 216 -10.09 -20.72 -5.00
C ALA A 216 -9.96 -19.34 -4.32
N LEU A 217 -10.86 -19.06 -3.40
CA LEU A 217 -10.85 -17.86 -2.56
C LEU A 217 -10.67 -18.23 -1.11
N PHE A 218 -9.80 -17.49 -0.39
CA PHE A 218 -9.70 -17.49 1.06
C PHE A 218 -9.92 -16.08 1.59
N ASP A 219 -11.00 -15.87 2.34
CA ASP A 219 -11.32 -14.59 2.97
C ASP A 219 -12.11 -14.84 4.26
N VAL A 220 -12.24 -13.83 5.12
CA VAL A 220 -13.07 -13.90 6.34
C VAL A 220 -14.54 -13.61 6.07
N ARG A 221 -14.87 -13.19 4.83
CA ARG A 221 -16.24 -12.88 4.37
C ARG A 221 -16.44 -13.25 2.90
N THR A 222 -17.67 -13.33 2.48
CA THR A 222 -18.01 -13.54 1.07
C THR A 222 -17.79 -12.24 0.29
N ILE A 223 -16.92 -12.30 -0.73
CA ILE A 223 -16.61 -11.20 -1.64
C ILE A 223 -17.29 -11.41 -3.00
N PRO A 224 -17.51 -10.35 -3.81
CA PRO A 224 -18.22 -10.50 -5.10
C PRO A 224 -17.58 -11.51 -6.06
N LEU A 225 -16.26 -11.71 -6.01
CA LEU A 225 -15.54 -12.67 -6.83
C LEU A 225 -15.95 -14.13 -6.56
N ALA A 226 -16.56 -14.42 -5.40
CA ALA A 226 -17.05 -15.75 -5.02
C ALA A 226 -18.06 -16.34 -6.03
N LYS A 227 -18.76 -15.50 -6.78
CA LYS A 227 -19.68 -15.95 -7.84
C LYS A 227 -18.98 -16.68 -9.00
N SER A 228 -17.66 -16.51 -9.13
CA SER A 228 -16.84 -17.14 -10.17
C SER A 228 -15.93 -18.22 -9.59
N ALA A 229 -15.89 -18.40 -8.28
CA ALA A 229 -14.97 -19.32 -7.63
C ALA A 229 -15.53 -20.76 -7.60
N LYS A 230 -14.64 -21.74 -7.87
CA LYS A 230 -14.91 -23.14 -7.61
C LYS A 230 -14.90 -23.45 -6.10
N TYR A 231 -14.00 -22.80 -5.38
CA TYR A 231 -13.86 -22.93 -3.93
C TYR A 231 -13.95 -21.54 -3.28
N ASN A 232 -14.88 -21.39 -2.33
CA ASN A 232 -15.04 -20.18 -1.54
C ASN A 232 -14.84 -20.53 -0.04
N ALA A 233 -13.59 -20.50 0.41
CA ALA A 233 -13.22 -20.83 1.77
C ALA A 233 -13.33 -19.58 2.66
N ILE A 234 -14.39 -19.50 3.47
CA ILE A 234 -14.51 -18.48 4.51
C ILE A 234 -13.75 -18.99 5.73
N ILE A 235 -12.59 -18.41 6.00
CA ILE A 235 -11.70 -18.82 7.08
C ILE A 235 -11.96 -18.00 8.36
N PRO A 236 -11.63 -18.53 9.54
CA PRO A 236 -11.67 -17.76 10.78
C PRO A 236 -10.65 -16.61 10.75
N PHE A 237 -10.92 -15.55 11.53
CA PHE A 237 -9.93 -14.47 11.71
C PHE A 237 -8.61 -15.01 12.23
N GLU A 238 -7.51 -14.37 11.82
CA GLU A 238 -6.12 -14.68 12.27
C GLU A 238 -5.62 -16.09 11.88
N THR A 239 -6.23 -16.76 10.90
CA THR A 239 -5.82 -18.11 10.48
C THR A 239 -5.14 -18.17 9.11
N ASN A 240 -4.73 -17.03 8.55
CA ASN A 240 -4.08 -17.01 7.22
C ASN A 240 -2.83 -17.89 7.18
N LEU A 241 -1.88 -17.69 8.10
CA LEU A 241 -0.66 -18.49 8.18
C LEU A 241 -0.97 -19.97 8.44
N MET A 242 -1.95 -20.25 9.31
CA MET A 242 -2.40 -21.62 9.61
C MET A 242 -2.90 -22.32 8.35
N VAL A 243 -3.80 -21.70 7.57
CA VAL A 243 -4.36 -22.27 6.34
C VAL A 243 -3.28 -22.50 5.29
N LEU A 244 -2.34 -21.57 5.12
CA LEU A 244 -1.20 -21.73 4.19
C LEU A 244 -0.28 -22.87 4.62
N ASN A 245 -0.04 -23.05 5.92
CA ASN A 245 0.70 -24.19 6.45
C ASN A 245 -0.08 -25.49 6.24
N MET A 246 -1.41 -25.51 6.41
CA MET A 246 -2.25 -26.68 6.12
C MET A 246 -2.18 -27.10 4.66
N MET A 247 -2.13 -26.16 3.74
CA MET A 247 -1.91 -26.45 2.32
C MET A 247 -0.54 -27.12 2.10
N ALA A 248 0.51 -26.56 2.70
CA ALA A 248 1.85 -27.12 2.59
C ALA A 248 1.96 -28.51 3.26
N HIS A 249 1.30 -28.70 4.41
CA HIS A 249 1.20 -30.01 5.07
C HIS A 249 0.55 -31.04 4.13
N THR A 250 -0.58 -30.72 3.51
CA THR A 250 -1.25 -31.59 2.55
C THR A 250 -0.34 -31.94 1.36
N ILE A 251 0.33 -30.91 0.78
CA ILE A 251 1.25 -31.12 -0.36
C ILE A 251 2.39 -32.07 0.01
N ILE A 252 2.91 -31.99 1.23
CA ILE A 252 4.02 -32.82 1.69
C ILE A 252 3.55 -34.19 2.09
N SER A 253 2.44 -34.32 2.84
CA SER A 253 1.94 -35.63 3.33
C SER A 253 1.42 -36.52 2.20
N GLU A 254 0.90 -35.94 1.13
CA GLU A 254 0.43 -36.64 -0.07
C GLU A 254 1.49 -36.71 -1.19
N GLU A 255 2.72 -36.25 -0.91
CA GLU A 255 3.87 -36.28 -1.84
C GLU A 255 3.60 -35.53 -3.18
N LEU A 256 2.79 -34.45 -3.12
CA LEU A 256 2.39 -33.64 -4.29
C LEU A 256 3.42 -32.58 -4.68
N TYR A 257 4.53 -32.45 -3.96
CA TYR A 257 5.58 -31.48 -4.25
C TYR A 257 6.44 -31.92 -5.46
N ASP A 258 6.95 -30.95 -6.20
CA ASP A 258 7.90 -31.20 -7.29
C ASP A 258 9.28 -31.49 -6.70
N SER A 259 9.58 -32.78 -6.50
CA SER A 259 10.82 -33.25 -5.89
C SER A 259 12.06 -32.82 -6.68
N THR A 260 11.98 -32.79 -8.01
CA THR A 260 13.10 -32.37 -8.89
C THR A 260 13.37 -30.89 -8.75
N PHE A 261 12.31 -30.06 -8.74
CA PHE A 261 12.44 -28.62 -8.54
C PHE A 261 12.98 -28.30 -7.15
N VAL A 262 12.42 -28.91 -6.11
CA VAL A 262 12.84 -28.69 -4.72
C VAL A 262 14.32 -29.05 -4.53
N GLN A 263 14.75 -30.21 -5.03
CA GLN A 263 16.13 -30.65 -4.91
C GLN A 263 17.12 -29.71 -5.63
N LYS A 264 16.75 -29.19 -6.81
CA LYS A 264 17.64 -28.33 -7.62
C LYS A 264 17.59 -26.85 -7.22
N ARG A 265 16.47 -26.38 -6.71
CA ARG A 265 16.17 -24.95 -6.59
C ARG A 265 15.91 -24.47 -5.17
N ALA A 266 15.86 -25.38 -4.17
CA ALA A 266 15.57 -25.00 -2.79
C ALA A 266 16.57 -25.59 -1.81
N ARG A 267 16.70 -24.92 -0.67
CA ARG A 267 17.43 -25.45 0.50
C ARG A 267 16.52 -25.49 1.72
N GLY A 268 16.85 -26.34 2.69
CA GLY A 268 16.14 -26.46 3.97
C GLY A 268 14.87 -27.31 3.91
N PHE A 269 14.65 -28.08 2.84
CA PHE A 269 13.42 -28.87 2.66
C PHE A 269 13.21 -29.91 3.77
N ASP A 270 14.25 -30.68 4.17
CA ASP A 270 14.10 -31.73 5.19
C ASP A 270 13.71 -31.16 6.55
N ALA A 271 14.31 -30.03 6.93
CA ALA A 271 13.93 -29.31 8.16
C ALA A 271 12.50 -28.80 8.07
N TYR A 272 12.14 -28.16 6.94
CA TYR A 272 10.79 -27.66 6.68
C TYR A 272 9.75 -28.80 6.75
N LYS A 273 9.99 -29.93 6.07
CA LYS A 273 9.13 -31.11 6.09
C LYS A 273 8.95 -31.64 7.52
N ARG A 274 10.05 -31.81 8.25
CA ARG A 274 10.00 -32.32 9.62
C ARG A 274 9.19 -31.40 10.55
N GLU A 275 9.40 -30.09 10.46
CA GLU A 275 8.73 -29.14 11.35
C GLU A 275 7.24 -29.05 11.07
N ILE A 276 6.84 -28.96 9.79
CA ILE A 276 5.41 -28.82 9.42
C ILE A 276 4.61 -30.10 9.70
N MET A 277 5.20 -31.27 9.48
CA MET A 277 4.54 -32.55 9.76
C MET A 277 4.35 -32.82 11.25
N ASN A 278 5.13 -32.17 12.11
CA ASN A 278 5.00 -32.28 13.55
C ASN A 278 4.11 -31.19 14.19
N ASP A 279 3.62 -30.21 13.42
CA ASP A 279 2.73 -29.17 13.96
C ASP A 279 1.25 -29.56 13.80
N PRO A 280 0.54 -29.82 14.91
CA PRO A 280 -0.88 -30.22 14.85
C PRO A 280 -1.80 -29.13 14.30
N TYR A 281 -1.33 -27.87 14.24
CA TYR A 281 -2.09 -26.76 13.65
C TYR A 281 -1.84 -26.59 12.15
N ALA A 282 -0.85 -27.29 11.60
CA ALA A 282 -0.63 -27.38 10.17
C ALA A 282 -1.41 -28.55 9.53
N ASP A 283 -1.98 -29.45 10.32
CA ASP A 283 -2.85 -30.50 9.81
C ASP A 283 -4.27 -29.98 9.57
N PRO A 284 -4.83 -30.07 8.35
CA PRO A 284 -6.21 -29.70 8.05
C PRO A 284 -7.26 -30.36 8.96
N GLU A 285 -6.97 -31.56 9.50
CA GLU A 285 -7.86 -32.26 10.42
C GLU A 285 -8.19 -31.45 11.69
N PHE A 286 -7.38 -30.46 12.02
CA PHE A 286 -7.70 -29.52 13.11
C PHE A 286 -9.09 -28.91 12.97
N PHE A 287 -9.52 -28.56 11.74
CA PHE A 287 -10.82 -27.92 11.50
C PHE A 287 -12.02 -28.85 11.76
N GLN A 288 -11.85 -30.18 11.85
CA GLN A 288 -12.91 -31.09 12.28
C GLN A 288 -13.40 -30.76 13.70
N LYS A 289 -12.56 -30.14 14.52
CA LYS A 289 -12.86 -29.73 15.89
C LYS A 289 -13.44 -28.32 16.00
N VAL A 290 -13.48 -27.55 14.90
CA VAL A 290 -13.90 -26.14 14.88
C VAL A 290 -15.32 -26.05 14.33
N LYS A 291 -16.32 -25.89 15.21
CA LYS A 291 -17.73 -25.81 14.82
C LYS A 291 -17.97 -24.69 13.79
N GLY A 292 -18.73 -24.99 12.75
CA GLY A 292 -19.02 -24.08 11.63
C GLY A 292 -17.89 -23.97 10.58
N TYR A 293 -16.76 -24.67 10.79
CA TYR A 293 -15.62 -24.66 9.87
C TYR A 293 -15.11 -26.05 9.48
N THR A 294 -15.82 -27.13 9.87
CA THR A 294 -15.43 -28.51 9.54
C THR A 294 -15.26 -28.78 8.04
N TYR A 295 -16.01 -28.07 7.20
CA TYR A 295 -15.92 -28.15 5.73
C TYR A 295 -14.56 -27.68 5.19
N LEU A 296 -13.80 -26.89 5.95
CA LEU A 296 -12.49 -26.41 5.53
C LEU A 296 -11.46 -27.54 5.45
N THR A 297 -11.58 -28.59 6.25
CA THR A 297 -10.67 -29.75 6.21
C THR A 297 -10.53 -30.27 4.78
N GLU A 298 -11.63 -30.72 4.20
CA GLU A 298 -11.59 -31.32 2.86
C GLU A 298 -11.37 -30.27 1.78
N MET A 299 -11.95 -29.06 1.94
CA MET A 299 -11.77 -27.97 0.97
C MET A 299 -10.30 -27.55 0.85
N ILE A 300 -9.54 -27.43 1.95
CA ILE A 300 -8.10 -27.10 1.92
C ILE A 300 -7.31 -28.20 1.21
N LYS A 301 -7.59 -29.48 1.49
CA LYS A 301 -6.95 -30.60 0.81
C LYS A 301 -7.19 -30.57 -0.70
N GLN A 302 -8.46 -30.35 -1.13
CA GLN A 302 -8.81 -30.26 -2.56
C GLN A 302 -8.11 -29.08 -3.25
N ILE A 303 -8.09 -27.90 -2.61
CA ILE A 303 -7.40 -26.72 -3.15
C ILE A 303 -5.90 -27.01 -3.27
N SER A 304 -5.29 -27.68 -2.27
CA SER A 304 -3.86 -28.02 -2.27
C SER A 304 -3.50 -28.97 -3.41
N ARG A 305 -4.32 -30.02 -3.65
CA ARG A 305 -4.14 -30.97 -4.75
C ARG A 305 -4.24 -30.27 -6.11
N GLU A 306 -5.26 -29.41 -6.32
CA GLU A 306 -5.39 -28.68 -7.58
C GLU A 306 -4.26 -27.68 -7.80
N TYR A 307 -3.85 -26.98 -6.75
CA TYR A 307 -2.73 -26.04 -6.81
C TYR A 307 -1.42 -26.72 -7.19
N ALA A 308 -1.14 -27.89 -6.62
CA ALA A 308 0.08 -28.65 -6.91
C ALA A 308 0.09 -29.26 -8.32
N ALA A 309 -1.07 -29.73 -8.79
CA ALA A 309 -1.18 -30.44 -10.07
C ALA A 309 -1.20 -29.54 -11.31
N LYS A 310 -1.40 -28.22 -11.15
CA LYS A 310 -1.66 -27.30 -12.26
C LYS A 310 -0.66 -26.14 -12.28
N ARG A 311 -0.56 -25.46 -13.43
CA ARG A 311 0.11 -24.14 -13.50
C ARG A 311 -0.72 -23.14 -12.74
N SER A 312 -0.21 -22.71 -11.59
CA SER A 312 -1.01 -22.00 -10.60
C SER A 312 -0.42 -20.65 -10.21
N LEU A 313 -1.29 -19.65 -10.05
CA LEU A 313 -0.96 -18.34 -9.52
C LEU A 313 -1.54 -18.14 -8.12
N ILE A 314 -0.80 -17.51 -7.22
CA ILE A 314 -1.33 -17.00 -5.95
C ILE A 314 -1.33 -15.47 -6.01
N LEU A 315 -2.53 -14.89 -5.80
CA LEU A 315 -2.72 -13.44 -5.71
C LEU A 315 -3.19 -13.10 -4.29
N TRP A 316 -2.60 -12.07 -3.68
CA TRP A 316 -3.00 -11.66 -2.33
C TRP A 316 -3.03 -10.15 -2.14
N GLY A 317 -3.82 -9.72 -1.16
CA GLY A 317 -3.97 -8.32 -0.79
C GLY A 317 -3.65 -8.08 0.68
N LEU A 318 -4.15 -6.97 1.18
CA LEU A 318 -3.92 -6.49 2.55
C LEU A 318 -4.51 -7.42 3.63
N GLY A 319 -5.46 -8.30 3.27
CA GLY A 319 -5.97 -9.33 4.17
C GLY A 319 -4.93 -10.37 4.59
N ILE A 320 -3.78 -10.43 3.92
CA ILE A 320 -2.60 -11.21 4.34
C ILE A 320 -1.64 -10.35 5.17
N THR A 321 -1.40 -9.11 4.75
CA THR A 321 -0.29 -8.32 5.28
C THR A 321 -0.63 -7.53 6.53
N GLU A 322 -1.89 -7.12 6.72
CA GLU A 322 -2.34 -6.32 7.85
C GLU A 322 -2.78 -7.19 9.06
N HIS A 323 -1.92 -8.16 9.41
CA HIS A 323 -2.05 -9.08 10.54
C HIS A 323 -0.75 -9.15 11.35
N LEU A 324 -0.79 -9.76 12.54
CA LEU A 324 0.39 -9.93 13.41
C LEU A 324 1.47 -10.83 12.78
N ASP A 325 1.06 -11.73 11.91
CA ASP A 325 1.90 -12.74 11.22
C ASP A 325 2.00 -12.51 9.71
N GLY A 326 1.68 -11.31 9.23
CA GLY A 326 1.61 -10.99 7.81
C GLY A 326 2.90 -11.30 7.02
N SER A 327 4.07 -11.02 7.61
CA SER A 327 5.37 -11.36 7.02
C SER A 327 5.58 -12.87 6.88
N TYR A 328 5.14 -13.63 7.86
CA TYR A 328 5.24 -15.10 7.84
C TYR A 328 4.23 -15.72 6.88
N ALA A 329 3.02 -15.16 6.81
CA ALA A 329 2.02 -15.59 5.82
C ALA A 329 2.51 -15.34 4.38
N ALA A 330 3.14 -14.20 4.10
CA ALA A 330 3.76 -13.93 2.80
C ALA A 330 4.92 -14.89 2.49
N ALA A 331 5.72 -15.28 3.49
CA ALA A 331 6.76 -16.31 3.34
C ALA A 331 6.15 -17.70 3.07
N ALA A 332 5.05 -18.06 3.76
CA ALA A 332 4.34 -19.33 3.53
C ALA A 332 3.75 -19.42 2.12
N ILE A 333 3.25 -18.33 1.56
CA ILE A 333 2.84 -18.26 0.15
C ILE A 333 4.02 -18.59 -0.79
N CYS A 334 5.22 -18.07 -0.51
CA CYS A 334 6.40 -18.39 -1.30
C CYS A 334 6.82 -19.86 -1.16
N ASN A 335 6.74 -20.42 0.06
CA ASN A 335 7.03 -21.84 0.28
C ASN A 335 6.12 -22.74 -0.58
N LEU A 336 4.81 -22.43 -0.68
CA LEU A 336 3.88 -23.19 -1.54
C LEU A 336 4.32 -23.17 -3.00
N ALA A 337 4.72 -22.01 -3.53
CA ALA A 337 5.16 -21.89 -4.92
C ALA A 337 6.47 -22.65 -5.17
N VAL A 338 7.40 -22.64 -4.21
CA VAL A 338 8.68 -23.37 -4.29
C VAL A 338 8.46 -24.88 -4.19
N LEU A 339 7.60 -25.34 -3.27
CA LEU A 339 7.28 -26.78 -3.12
C LEU A 339 6.73 -27.38 -4.42
N THR A 340 5.88 -26.64 -5.15
CA THR A 340 5.18 -27.15 -6.33
C THR A 340 5.81 -26.73 -7.65
N GLY A 341 6.94 -26.01 -7.63
CA GLY A 341 7.54 -25.44 -8.84
C GLY A 341 6.63 -24.44 -9.56
N ASN A 342 5.62 -23.85 -8.89
CA ASN A 342 4.74 -22.85 -9.45
C ASN A 342 5.37 -21.45 -9.40
N ILE A 343 6.57 -21.32 -9.94
CA ILE A 343 7.34 -20.06 -10.03
C ILE A 343 8.35 -20.14 -11.17
N GLY A 344 8.67 -18.99 -11.77
CA GLY A 344 9.67 -18.90 -12.84
C GLY A 344 9.19 -19.40 -14.20
N LYS A 345 7.89 -19.46 -14.43
CA LYS A 345 7.28 -19.89 -15.70
C LYS A 345 5.96 -19.15 -15.97
N GLU A 346 5.55 -19.14 -17.23
CA GLU A 346 4.29 -18.51 -17.64
C GLU A 346 3.07 -19.18 -16.97
N GLY A 347 2.11 -18.36 -16.53
CA GLY A 347 0.88 -18.82 -15.90
C GLY A 347 1.05 -19.43 -14.50
N ALA A 348 2.27 -19.35 -13.93
CA ALA A 348 2.55 -19.83 -12.57
C ALA A 348 3.49 -18.89 -11.82
N GLY A 349 3.08 -18.43 -10.63
CA GLY A 349 3.86 -17.47 -9.86
C GLY A 349 3.10 -16.79 -8.75
N LEU A 350 3.65 -15.67 -8.31
CA LEU A 350 3.27 -14.91 -7.14
C LEU A 350 2.94 -13.46 -7.51
N MET A 351 1.72 -13.01 -7.17
CA MET A 351 1.21 -11.69 -7.54
C MET A 351 0.68 -10.93 -6.31
N PRO A 352 1.54 -10.25 -5.53
CA PRO A 352 1.08 -9.32 -4.51
C PRO A 352 0.36 -8.13 -5.15
N LEU A 353 -0.91 -7.95 -4.84
CA LEU A 353 -1.74 -6.86 -5.37
C LEU A 353 -1.50 -5.59 -4.54
N ARG A 354 -0.39 -4.89 -4.84
CA ARG A 354 -0.04 -3.65 -4.16
C ARG A 354 -1.14 -2.60 -4.30
N GLY A 355 -1.34 -1.82 -3.24
CA GLY A 355 -2.48 -0.92 -3.14
C GLY A 355 -2.42 0.25 -4.11
N GLN A 356 -1.58 1.23 -3.85
CA GLN A 356 -1.51 2.49 -4.59
C GLN A 356 -0.69 2.32 -5.89
N ASN A 357 -0.89 3.23 -6.83
CA ASN A 357 -0.36 3.13 -8.20
C ASN A 357 1.17 3.10 -8.30
N ASN A 358 1.89 3.62 -7.32
CA ASN A 358 3.36 3.64 -7.30
C ASN A 358 4.00 3.07 -6.02
N VAL A 359 3.29 2.20 -5.26
CA VAL A 359 3.89 1.58 -4.04
C VAL A 359 5.14 0.77 -4.38
N GLN A 360 5.15 0.09 -5.52
CA GLN A 360 6.34 -0.64 -5.97
C GLN A 360 7.48 0.36 -6.23
N GLY A 361 7.24 1.42 -7.01
CA GLY A 361 8.24 2.41 -7.34
C GLY A 361 8.78 3.16 -6.12
N THR A 362 7.91 3.61 -5.22
CA THR A 362 8.36 4.31 -4.00
C THR A 362 9.31 3.42 -3.16
N CYS A 363 9.04 2.11 -3.08
CA CYS A 363 9.96 1.16 -2.44
C CYS A 363 11.26 0.99 -3.23
N ASP A 364 11.17 0.88 -4.56
CA ASP A 364 12.33 0.70 -5.45
C ASP A 364 13.25 1.92 -5.44
N MET A 365 12.69 3.12 -5.22
CA MET A 365 13.44 4.38 -5.05
C MET A 365 14.11 4.53 -3.68
N GLY A 366 13.95 3.57 -2.77
CA GLY A 366 14.62 3.57 -1.47
C GLY A 366 13.95 4.40 -0.38
N CYS A 367 12.66 4.77 -0.49
CA CYS A 367 11.89 5.38 0.60
C CYS A 367 11.55 4.34 1.70
N LEU A 368 12.56 3.66 2.21
CA LEU A 368 12.46 2.61 3.22
C LEU A 368 13.55 2.78 4.28
N PRO A 369 13.26 2.56 5.57
CA PRO A 369 14.26 2.82 6.63
C PRO A 369 15.47 1.90 6.59
N TYR A 370 15.35 0.74 5.93
CA TYR A 370 16.36 -0.33 5.90
C TYR A 370 16.87 -0.66 4.49
N TYR A 371 16.49 0.13 3.48
CA TYR A 371 16.96 -0.02 2.09
C TYR A 371 17.15 1.33 1.40
N ASN A 372 18.24 1.42 0.68
CA ASN A 372 18.51 2.43 -0.35
C ASN A 372 17.92 1.96 -1.71
N PRO A 373 18.01 2.76 -2.78
CA PRO A 373 17.74 2.28 -4.14
C PRO A 373 18.44 0.94 -4.42
N ASP A 374 17.90 0.13 -5.30
CA ASP A 374 18.34 -1.26 -5.57
C ASP A 374 18.23 -2.21 -4.35
N TYR A 375 17.58 -1.78 -3.28
CA TYR A 375 17.47 -2.51 -2.01
C TYR A 375 18.83 -2.79 -1.36
N GLU A 376 19.81 -1.92 -1.61
CA GLU A 376 21.07 -1.95 -0.89
C GLU A 376 20.85 -1.53 0.58
N LYS A 377 21.66 -2.09 1.47
CA LYS A 377 21.55 -1.73 2.89
C LYS A 377 22.15 -0.34 3.14
N PRO A 378 21.46 0.55 3.86
CA PRO A 378 22.03 1.81 4.29
C PRO A 378 23.11 1.57 5.36
N LEU A 379 24.02 2.51 5.52
CA LEU A 379 25.03 2.49 6.61
C LEU A 379 24.36 2.54 7.99
N VAL A 380 23.28 3.30 8.13
CA VAL A 380 22.50 3.41 9.35
C VAL A 380 21.04 3.14 9.01
N GLU A 381 20.43 2.14 9.65
CA GLU A 381 19.01 1.86 9.50
C GLU A 381 18.16 2.95 10.17
N GLY A 382 17.11 3.40 9.48
CA GLY A 382 16.17 4.39 10.01
C GLY A 382 15.05 3.77 10.86
N LYS A 383 14.27 4.64 11.49
CA LYS A 383 13.05 4.26 12.21
C LYS A 383 11.91 3.98 11.21
N LYS A 384 11.08 2.96 11.47
CA LYS A 384 9.83 2.70 10.75
C LYS A 384 8.76 3.71 11.19
N THR A 385 7.74 3.97 10.38
CA THR A 385 6.70 4.96 10.70
C THR A 385 6.14 4.86 12.13
N PRO A 386 5.77 3.69 12.68
CA PRO A 386 5.34 3.62 14.08
C PRO A 386 6.42 4.04 15.08
N ASP A 387 7.70 3.78 14.78
CA ASP A 387 8.83 4.20 15.62
C ASP A 387 9.13 5.70 15.46
N ILE A 388 8.92 6.27 14.26
CA ILE A 388 8.97 7.72 14.02
C ILE A 388 7.91 8.42 14.88
N ILE A 389 6.66 7.92 14.88
CA ILE A 389 5.58 8.49 15.71
C ILE A 389 5.91 8.40 17.21
N ASN A 390 6.48 7.29 17.67
CA ASN A 390 6.93 7.16 19.06
C ASN A 390 8.02 8.19 19.38
N ALA A 391 9.05 8.30 18.54
CA ALA A 391 10.17 9.23 18.71
C ALA A 391 9.72 10.71 18.67
N ILE A 392 8.70 11.06 17.89
CA ILE A 392 8.05 12.38 17.95
C ILE A 392 7.39 12.56 19.33
N GLY A 393 6.61 11.58 19.76
CA GLY A 393 5.94 11.61 21.07
C GLY A 393 6.90 11.74 22.25
N GLU A 394 8.10 11.17 22.14
CA GLU A 394 9.21 11.22 23.12
C GLU A 394 10.07 12.48 22.97
N GLY A 395 9.89 13.24 21.90
CA GLY A 395 10.63 14.47 21.64
C GLY A 395 12.04 14.26 21.06
N GLU A 396 12.34 13.08 20.52
CA GLU A 396 13.57 12.82 19.78
C GLU A 396 13.53 13.41 18.37
N ILE A 397 12.40 13.21 17.65
CA ILE A 397 12.16 13.81 16.35
C ILE A 397 11.39 15.11 16.53
N LYS A 398 11.91 16.19 15.95
CA LYS A 398 11.39 17.57 16.05
C LYS A 398 10.75 18.08 14.77
N VAL A 399 11.22 17.61 13.62
CA VAL A 399 10.73 18.03 12.31
C VAL A 399 10.31 16.80 11.51
N LEU A 400 9.11 16.87 10.95
CA LEU A 400 8.58 15.86 10.05
C LEU A 400 8.29 16.48 8.68
N PHE A 401 8.82 15.87 7.63
CA PHE A 401 8.42 16.08 6.25
C PHE A 401 7.44 14.99 5.83
N ASN A 402 6.27 15.38 5.35
CA ASN A 402 5.24 14.47 4.91
C ASN A 402 4.87 14.77 3.45
N MET A 403 4.98 13.77 2.58
CA MET A 403 4.72 13.90 1.16
C MET A 403 3.57 12.98 0.73
N GLY A 404 2.34 13.52 0.61
CA GLY A 404 1.18 12.81 0.06
C GLY A 404 0.71 11.60 0.87
N GLU A 405 0.87 11.63 2.19
CA GLU A 405 0.45 10.57 3.11
C GLU A 405 -0.33 11.15 4.30
N ASP A 406 -1.62 10.88 4.38
CA ASP A 406 -2.47 11.37 5.47
C ASP A 406 -2.37 10.45 6.70
N ILE A 407 -1.22 10.49 7.41
CA ILE A 407 -0.99 9.65 8.59
C ILE A 407 -1.98 9.95 9.73
N ALA A 408 -2.51 11.16 9.78
CA ALA A 408 -3.49 11.59 10.79
C ALA A 408 -4.89 11.02 10.56
N HIS A 409 -5.14 10.34 9.43
CA HIS A 409 -6.39 9.63 9.16
C HIS A 409 -6.17 8.13 8.97
N ILE A 410 -5.15 7.70 8.20
CA ILE A 410 -5.07 6.33 7.70
C ILE A 410 -4.28 5.36 8.58
N HIS A 411 -3.45 5.86 9.50
CA HIS A 411 -2.70 5.01 10.43
C HIS A 411 -3.55 4.61 11.65
N PRO A 412 -3.19 3.55 12.40
CA PRO A 412 -3.91 3.13 13.61
C PRO A 412 -3.59 4.05 14.79
N ASN A 413 -4.34 3.89 15.87
CA ASN A 413 -4.13 4.62 17.12
C ASN A 413 -4.07 6.15 16.92
N GLN A 414 -5.10 6.68 16.27
CA GLN A 414 -5.17 8.10 15.88
C GLN A 414 -4.97 9.07 17.05
N THR A 415 -5.48 8.74 18.23
CA THR A 415 -5.27 9.56 19.43
C THR A 415 -3.77 9.76 19.75
N LYS A 416 -2.97 8.72 19.59
CA LYS A 416 -1.52 8.78 19.82
C LYS A 416 -0.82 9.61 18.74
N ILE A 417 -1.22 9.41 17.48
CA ILE A 417 -0.65 10.15 16.34
C ILE A 417 -0.92 11.63 16.46
N HIS A 418 -2.17 12.03 16.74
CA HIS A 418 -2.53 13.44 16.90
C HIS A 418 -1.70 14.10 18.01
N ARG A 419 -1.59 13.44 19.19
CA ARG A 419 -0.75 13.93 20.30
C ARG A 419 0.74 14.01 19.95
N ALA A 420 1.22 13.11 19.11
CA ALA A 420 2.62 13.17 18.66
C ALA A 420 2.83 14.33 17.69
N LEU A 421 1.96 14.52 16.70
CA LEU A 421 2.05 15.61 15.72
C LEU A 421 2.04 17.00 16.39
N GLU A 422 1.25 17.19 17.46
CA GLU A 422 1.21 18.43 18.26
C GLU A 422 2.54 18.76 18.95
N LYS A 423 3.43 17.79 19.14
CA LYS A 423 4.75 17.99 19.78
C LYS A 423 5.84 18.40 18.80
N LEU A 424 5.60 18.34 17.51
CA LEU A 424 6.57 18.74 16.51
C LEU A 424 6.92 20.23 16.64
N GLU A 425 8.16 20.55 16.35
CA GLU A 425 8.59 21.94 16.19
C GLU A 425 8.29 22.48 14.81
N MET A 426 8.21 21.60 13.80
CA MET A 426 7.76 21.93 12.46
C MET A 426 7.24 20.66 11.74
N LEU A 427 6.06 20.79 11.15
CA LEU A 427 5.50 19.81 10.21
C LEU A 427 5.32 20.47 8.84
N VAL A 428 6.02 19.92 7.83
CA VAL A 428 5.93 20.34 6.44
C VAL A 428 5.19 19.27 5.65
N VAL A 429 4.15 19.65 4.91
CA VAL A 429 3.28 18.74 4.18
C VAL A 429 3.15 19.16 2.71
N ASN A 430 3.38 18.21 1.79
CA ASN A 430 2.99 18.33 0.38
C ASN A 430 1.69 17.56 0.16
N GLU A 431 0.65 18.23 -0.33
CA GLU A 431 -0.66 17.61 -0.55
C GLU A 431 -1.43 18.23 -1.73
N LEU A 432 -2.48 17.53 -2.17
CA LEU A 432 -3.39 18.01 -3.20
C LEU A 432 -4.57 18.82 -2.62
N PHE A 433 -5.05 18.40 -1.46
CA PHE A 433 -6.26 18.91 -0.78
C PHE A 433 -6.02 19.04 0.71
N ASP A 434 -6.83 19.86 1.36
CA ASP A 434 -6.90 19.84 2.81
C ASP A 434 -7.47 18.49 3.30
N ASN A 435 -6.81 17.96 4.32
CA ASN A 435 -7.12 16.68 4.96
C ASN A 435 -6.68 16.70 6.44
N GLU A 436 -6.75 15.58 7.14
CA GLU A 436 -6.44 15.55 8.57
C GLU A 436 -5.00 15.98 8.87
N ILE A 437 -4.00 15.52 8.09
CA ILE A 437 -2.59 15.88 8.34
C ILE A 437 -2.32 17.37 8.07
N THR A 438 -2.95 17.98 7.07
CA THR A 438 -2.77 19.41 6.80
C THR A 438 -3.29 20.29 7.94
N GLY A 439 -4.27 19.80 8.71
CA GLY A 439 -4.76 20.46 9.92
C GLY A 439 -3.69 20.60 11.01
N PHE A 440 -2.72 19.68 11.09
CA PHE A 440 -1.58 19.77 12.01
C PHE A 440 -0.39 20.54 11.44
N ALA A 441 -0.25 20.59 10.11
CA ALA A 441 0.93 21.12 9.44
C ALA A 441 1.16 22.62 9.71
N ASP A 442 2.44 23.00 9.87
CA ASP A 442 2.87 24.40 9.99
C ASP A 442 3.04 25.05 8.61
N VAL A 443 3.55 24.26 7.64
CA VAL A 443 3.72 24.67 6.25
C VAL A 443 3.09 23.61 5.35
N VAL A 444 2.21 24.04 4.44
CA VAL A 444 1.56 23.17 3.46
C VAL A 444 1.85 23.67 2.05
N PHE A 445 2.39 22.78 1.22
CA PHE A 445 2.54 23.02 -0.21
C PHE A 445 1.45 22.30 -0.98
N GLY A 446 0.73 23.03 -1.84
CA GLY A 446 -0.08 22.45 -2.89
C GLY A 446 0.81 22.05 -4.06
N VAL A 447 0.69 20.82 -4.51
CA VAL A 447 1.55 20.24 -5.53
C VAL A 447 0.77 19.70 -6.73
N LYS A 448 1.46 19.47 -7.84
CA LYS A 448 0.90 18.82 -9.03
C LYS A 448 0.43 17.40 -8.74
N SER A 449 -0.74 17.07 -9.24
CA SER A 449 -1.24 15.69 -9.25
C SER A 449 -0.59 14.86 -10.38
N GLY A 450 -0.85 13.54 -10.38
CA GLY A 450 -0.36 12.65 -11.45
C GLY A 450 -0.88 12.97 -12.85
N TYR A 451 -1.93 13.80 -12.99
CA TYR A 451 -2.46 14.26 -14.28
C TYR A 451 -1.92 15.63 -14.73
N GLU A 452 -1.03 16.23 -13.93
CA GLU A 452 -0.45 17.56 -14.17
C GLU A 452 1.07 17.52 -14.33
N LYS A 453 1.69 16.34 -14.27
CA LYS A 453 3.15 16.17 -14.30
C LYS A 453 3.60 14.98 -15.14
N THR A 454 4.81 15.10 -15.65
CA THR A 454 5.53 13.98 -16.27
C THR A 454 6.25 13.18 -15.19
N GLY A 455 6.26 11.86 -15.31
CA GLY A 455 7.05 11.01 -14.42
C GLY A 455 6.72 9.53 -14.55
N ILE A 456 7.55 8.72 -13.94
CA ILE A 456 7.49 7.27 -14.02
C ILE A 456 6.73 6.71 -12.81
N TYR A 457 5.81 5.79 -13.10
CA TYR A 457 5.04 5.04 -12.11
C TYR A 457 5.31 3.55 -12.30
N ILE A 458 5.57 2.83 -11.22
CA ILE A 458 5.81 1.38 -11.25
C ILE A 458 4.65 0.67 -10.58
N ASN A 459 3.89 -0.09 -11.38
CA ASN A 459 2.70 -0.79 -10.94
C ASN A 459 3.00 -2.08 -10.14
N ALA A 460 1.96 -2.79 -9.70
CA ALA A 460 2.10 -3.99 -8.87
C ALA A 460 2.73 -5.18 -9.61
N GLU A 461 2.75 -5.20 -10.94
CA GLU A 461 3.46 -6.21 -11.74
C GLU A 461 4.89 -5.80 -12.12
N ARG A 462 5.45 -4.75 -11.49
CA ARG A 462 6.81 -4.22 -11.77
C ARG A 462 6.92 -3.48 -13.11
N ARG A 463 5.82 -3.06 -13.72
CA ARG A 463 5.80 -2.36 -14.99
C ARG A 463 5.95 -0.87 -14.78
N MET A 464 6.97 -0.29 -15.40
CA MET A 464 7.24 1.14 -15.44
C MET A 464 6.44 1.78 -16.57
N HIS A 465 5.64 2.77 -16.24
CA HIS A 465 4.91 3.58 -17.20
C HIS A 465 5.37 5.04 -17.09
N LEU A 466 5.69 5.66 -18.22
CA LEU A 466 5.94 7.10 -18.28
C LEU A 466 4.61 7.84 -18.47
N SER A 467 4.14 8.47 -17.40
CA SER A 467 2.95 9.33 -17.43
C SER A 467 3.28 10.67 -18.07
N GLN A 468 2.31 11.22 -18.81
CA GLN A 468 2.37 12.57 -19.37
C GLN A 468 1.26 13.43 -18.72
N PRO A 469 1.46 14.75 -18.58
CA PRO A 469 0.44 15.64 -18.10
C PRO A 469 -0.75 15.64 -19.05
N LEU A 470 -1.95 15.56 -18.49
CA LEU A 470 -3.22 15.72 -19.21
C LEU A 470 -3.64 17.18 -19.28
N ILE A 471 -3.32 17.93 -18.23
CA ILE A 471 -3.61 19.35 -18.09
C ILE A 471 -2.39 20.08 -17.52
N GLU A 472 -2.28 21.37 -17.78
CA GLU A 472 -1.24 22.24 -17.25
C GLU A 472 -1.69 22.85 -15.92
N ASN A 473 -0.72 23.05 -15.02
CA ASN A 473 -0.90 23.73 -13.74
C ASN A 473 0.42 24.42 -13.35
N ASP A 474 0.32 25.55 -12.69
CA ASP A 474 1.46 26.36 -12.24
C ASP A 474 1.97 26.00 -10.82
N LEU A 475 1.40 24.95 -10.21
CA LEU A 475 1.88 24.39 -8.96
C LEU A 475 3.23 23.69 -9.16
N PRO A 476 4.08 23.62 -8.12
CA PRO A 476 5.31 22.84 -8.19
C PRO A 476 5.01 21.32 -8.18
N ASP A 477 5.95 20.52 -8.72
CA ASP A 477 5.99 19.08 -8.42
C ASP A 477 6.57 18.88 -7.00
N ASP A 478 6.34 17.73 -6.41
CA ASP A 478 6.89 17.38 -5.10
C ASP A 478 8.42 17.50 -5.07
N TRP A 479 9.12 17.02 -6.11
CA TRP A 479 10.58 17.10 -6.19
C TRP A 479 11.08 18.55 -6.32
N GLU A 480 10.33 19.44 -6.97
CA GLU A 480 10.68 20.86 -7.09
C GLU A 480 10.61 21.56 -5.72
N VAL A 481 9.58 21.25 -4.90
CA VAL A 481 9.47 21.75 -3.52
C VAL A 481 10.67 21.30 -2.70
N ILE A 482 11.01 20.00 -2.76
CA ILE A 482 12.11 19.41 -1.98
C ILE A 482 13.45 20.01 -2.41
N GLN A 483 13.71 20.13 -3.71
CA GLN A 483 14.93 20.76 -4.24
C GLN A 483 15.00 22.26 -3.84
N GLY A 484 13.88 22.97 -3.87
CA GLY A 484 13.82 24.37 -3.43
C GLY A 484 14.24 24.54 -1.96
N ILE A 485 13.80 23.66 -1.08
CA ILE A 485 14.21 23.64 0.34
C ILE A 485 15.72 23.30 0.46
N ALA A 486 16.20 22.30 -0.29
CA ALA A 486 17.59 21.92 -0.30
C ALA A 486 18.49 23.05 -0.79
N LYS A 487 18.10 23.75 -1.86
CA LYS A 487 18.81 24.93 -2.40
C LYS A 487 18.86 26.07 -1.38
N ALA A 488 17.78 26.33 -0.62
CA ALA A 488 17.74 27.32 0.44
C ALA A 488 18.69 26.95 1.62
N LEU A 489 19.04 25.66 1.78
CA LEU A 489 20.04 25.19 2.74
C LEU A 489 21.48 25.27 2.17
N GLY A 490 21.67 25.62 0.90
CA GLY A 490 22.96 25.62 0.21
C GLY A 490 23.33 24.28 -0.44
N GLU A 491 22.42 23.33 -0.51
CA GLU A 491 22.62 21.95 -1.03
C GLU A 491 21.77 21.77 -2.33
N ASP A 492 22.15 22.47 -3.41
CA ASP A 492 21.41 22.37 -4.69
C ASP A 492 21.63 20.98 -5.32
N MET A 493 20.56 20.26 -5.60
CA MET A 493 20.60 18.94 -6.23
C MET A 493 20.78 19.02 -7.77
N GLY A 494 20.57 20.19 -8.36
CA GLY A 494 20.87 20.47 -9.77
C GLY A 494 19.88 19.92 -10.80
N TYR A 495 18.74 19.36 -10.39
CA TYR A 495 17.74 18.82 -11.31
C TYR A 495 16.96 19.94 -12.02
N ARG A 496 16.73 19.78 -13.31
CA ARG A 496 15.95 20.67 -14.17
C ARG A 496 14.65 20.02 -14.68
N SER A 497 14.60 18.69 -14.62
CA SER A 497 13.49 17.89 -15.13
C SER A 497 13.41 16.53 -14.44
N SER A 498 12.27 15.86 -14.56
CA SER A 498 12.10 14.46 -14.14
C SER A 498 13.03 13.51 -14.90
N ARG A 499 13.45 13.84 -16.12
CA ARG A 499 14.46 13.07 -16.86
C ARG A 499 15.82 13.10 -16.14
N ASP A 500 16.31 14.27 -15.72
CA ASP A 500 17.61 14.37 -15.02
C ASP A 500 17.62 13.49 -13.76
N ILE A 501 16.48 13.45 -13.04
CA ILE A 501 16.33 12.60 -11.85
C ILE A 501 16.36 11.12 -12.25
N TRP A 502 15.63 10.73 -13.30
CA TRP A 502 15.60 9.35 -13.74
C TRP A 502 16.93 8.84 -14.27
N ASP A 503 17.69 9.68 -14.95
CA ASP A 503 19.05 9.35 -15.40
C ASP A 503 19.95 9.04 -14.20
N GLU A 504 19.82 9.78 -13.09
CA GLU A 504 20.52 9.45 -11.83
C GLU A 504 19.97 8.15 -11.20
N VAL A 505 18.65 7.91 -11.22
CA VAL A 505 18.04 6.66 -10.72
C VAL A 505 18.60 5.43 -11.43
N GLN A 506 18.84 5.49 -12.74
CA GLN A 506 19.43 4.38 -13.49
C GLN A 506 20.84 4.03 -12.98
N VAL A 507 21.61 5.04 -12.57
CA VAL A 507 22.94 4.86 -11.98
C VAL A 507 22.86 4.37 -10.54
N ALA A 508 21.91 4.86 -9.76
CA ALA A 508 21.72 4.48 -8.34
C ALA A 508 21.09 3.09 -8.17
N ALA A 509 20.33 2.61 -9.16
CA ALA A 509 19.66 1.31 -9.13
C ALA A 509 19.87 0.48 -10.40
N PRO A 510 21.14 0.18 -10.77
CA PRO A 510 21.47 -0.43 -12.05
C PRO A 510 20.96 -1.86 -12.21
N LYS A 511 20.82 -2.62 -11.12
CA LYS A 511 20.29 -3.99 -11.14
C LYS A 511 18.82 -4.08 -11.58
N ARG A 512 18.12 -2.93 -11.65
CA ARG A 512 16.72 -2.85 -12.07
C ARG A 512 16.52 -1.99 -13.31
N PHE A 513 17.21 -0.86 -13.41
CA PHE A 513 16.83 0.21 -14.32
C PHE A 513 17.92 0.60 -15.33
N SER A 514 19.09 -0.04 -15.34
CA SER A 514 20.20 0.38 -16.23
C SER A 514 19.85 0.47 -17.72
N GLY A 515 18.93 -0.38 -18.20
CA GLY A 515 18.45 -0.36 -19.59
C GLY A 515 17.11 0.35 -19.79
N ALA A 516 16.52 0.92 -18.74
CA ALA A 516 15.22 1.60 -18.80
C ALA A 516 15.40 3.12 -19.02
N SER A 517 16.08 3.52 -20.10
CA SER A 517 16.28 4.95 -20.40
C SER A 517 14.95 5.67 -20.59
N TYR A 518 14.96 6.98 -20.32
CA TYR A 518 13.78 7.82 -20.49
C TYR A 518 13.26 7.79 -21.93
N ASP A 519 14.16 7.71 -22.93
CA ASP A 519 13.80 7.60 -24.34
C ASP A 519 13.14 6.26 -24.66
N LYS A 520 13.66 5.16 -24.12
CA LYS A 520 13.06 3.83 -24.26
C LYS A 520 11.66 3.77 -23.63
N LEU A 521 11.48 4.37 -22.45
CA LEU A 521 10.17 4.49 -21.81
C LEU A 521 9.22 5.39 -22.60
N THR A 522 9.71 6.44 -23.26
CA THR A 522 8.91 7.28 -24.16
C THR A 522 8.41 6.49 -25.37
N GLN A 523 9.26 5.67 -25.99
CA GLN A 523 8.87 4.79 -27.10
C GLN A 523 7.87 3.71 -26.68
N LYS A 524 8.01 3.19 -25.46
CA LYS A 524 7.14 2.15 -24.86
C LYS A 524 6.05 2.73 -23.95
N ARG A 525 5.67 3.98 -24.10
CA ARG A 525 4.79 4.71 -23.18
C ARG A 525 3.50 3.98 -22.85
N VAL A 526 2.87 3.36 -23.83
CA VAL A 526 1.59 2.64 -23.65
C VAL A 526 1.80 1.24 -23.06
N SER A 527 2.80 0.50 -23.55
CA SER A 527 3.08 -0.86 -23.05
C SER A 527 3.85 -0.88 -21.74
N GLY A 528 4.65 0.17 -21.50
CA GLY A 528 5.60 0.19 -20.38
C GLY A 528 6.73 -0.82 -20.53
N LEU A 529 7.55 -0.95 -19.48
CA LEU A 529 8.65 -1.92 -19.40
C LEU A 529 8.63 -2.58 -18.02
N GLN A 530 8.74 -3.89 -17.94
CA GLN A 530 8.85 -4.62 -16.66
C GLN A 530 10.31 -4.77 -16.22
N TRP A 531 10.64 -4.22 -15.06
CA TRP A 531 11.99 -4.37 -14.50
C TRP A 531 12.25 -5.81 -14.00
N PRO A 532 13.52 -6.29 -13.95
CA PRO A 532 14.72 -5.64 -14.43
C PRO A 532 14.72 -5.39 -15.95
N VAL A 533 15.28 -4.25 -16.33
CA VAL A 533 15.53 -3.93 -17.73
C VAL A 533 17.04 -3.73 -17.89
N PHE A 534 17.65 -4.59 -18.68
CA PHE A 534 19.01 -4.45 -19.16
C PHE A 534 18.97 -4.05 -20.65
N GLU A 535 19.21 -4.97 -21.56
CA GLU A 535 18.91 -4.77 -22.98
C GLU A 535 17.41 -4.91 -23.24
N GLU A 536 16.78 -5.94 -22.63
CA GLU A 536 15.35 -6.22 -22.72
C GLU A 536 14.67 -6.22 -21.33
N GLU A 537 13.35 -6.12 -21.31
CA GLU A 537 12.54 -6.25 -20.09
C GLU A 537 12.52 -7.70 -19.59
N THR A 538 12.28 -7.90 -18.31
CA THR A 538 12.18 -9.22 -17.69
C THR A 538 10.77 -9.46 -17.13
N PRO A 539 9.82 -9.93 -17.96
CA PRO A 539 8.43 -10.13 -17.51
C PRO A 539 8.28 -11.18 -16.41
N ILE A 540 9.07 -12.26 -16.46
CA ILE A 540 9.02 -13.36 -15.50
C ILE A 540 10.32 -13.40 -14.71
N LEU A 541 10.21 -13.37 -13.39
CA LEU A 541 11.35 -13.51 -12.48
C LEU A 541 11.60 -14.98 -12.12
N HIS A 542 12.83 -15.28 -11.71
CA HIS A 542 13.24 -16.58 -11.15
C HIS A 542 13.18 -17.77 -12.13
N ILE A 543 13.37 -17.52 -13.42
CA ILE A 543 13.43 -18.61 -14.43
C ILE A 543 14.58 -19.55 -14.10
N ASP A 544 15.81 -19.03 -13.96
CA ASP A 544 17.01 -19.85 -13.79
C ASP A 544 17.47 -19.97 -12.33
N SER A 545 17.35 -18.89 -11.56
CA SER A 545 17.80 -18.82 -10.17
C SER A 545 16.96 -17.86 -9.34
N PHE A 546 17.00 -18.00 -8.02
CA PHE A 546 16.42 -17.04 -7.10
C PHE A 546 17.41 -15.92 -6.80
N ARG A 547 16.89 -14.73 -6.37
CA ARG A 547 17.72 -13.56 -6.02
C ARG A 547 18.26 -13.63 -4.59
N THR A 548 18.60 -14.82 -4.13
CA THR A 548 19.32 -15.13 -2.89
C THR A 548 20.82 -15.18 -3.18
N LYS A 549 21.64 -15.20 -2.13
CA LYS A 549 23.11 -15.23 -2.29
C LYS A 549 23.64 -16.45 -3.05
N ASP A 550 22.98 -17.59 -2.87
CA ASP A 550 23.34 -18.88 -3.47
C ASP A 550 22.46 -19.29 -4.64
N GLY A 551 21.53 -18.44 -5.05
CA GLY A 551 20.59 -18.71 -6.14
C GLY A 551 19.46 -19.69 -5.77
N LEU A 552 19.39 -20.16 -4.53
CA LEU A 552 18.39 -21.13 -4.06
C LEU A 552 17.30 -20.46 -3.22
N ALA A 553 16.06 -20.92 -3.33
CA ALA A 553 15.00 -20.55 -2.39
C ALA A 553 15.27 -21.14 -1.00
N ALA A 554 15.02 -20.38 0.05
CA ALA A 554 15.22 -20.83 1.42
C ALA A 554 13.89 -21.24 2.06
N LEU A 555 13.50 -22.50 1.97
CA LEU A 555 12.32 -23.00 2.66
C LEU A 555 12.45 -22.82 4.17
N ARG A 556 11.51 -22.13 4.78
CA ARG A 556 11.50 -21.82 6.21
C ARG A 556 10.11 -22.00 6.77
N TYR A 557 9.96 -22.83 7.76
CA TYR A 557 8.73 -23.01 8.49
C TYR A 557 8.58 -21.93 9.59
N LYS A 558 7.37 -21.48 9.78
CA LYS A 558 6.97 -20.71 10.97
C LYS A 558 5.63 -21.28 11.45
N PRO A 559 5.57 -21.86 12.66
CA PRO A 559 4.31 -22.34 13.20
C PRO A 559 3.34 -21.20 13.42
N TRP A 560 2.06 -21.49 13.28
CA TRP A 560 1.03 -20.53 13.69
C TRP A 560 1.09 -20.30 15.20
N PHE A 561 1.35 -19.10 15.63
CA PHE A 561 1.68 -18.81 17.03
C PHE A 561 0.54 -18.14 17.82
N LEU A 562 -0.56 -17.78 17.17
CA LEU A 562 -1.72 -17.14 17.82
C LEU A 562 -2.55 -18.16 18.63
N ARG A 563 -1.87 -18.96 19.43
CA ARG A 563 -2.46 -20.08 20.20
C ARG A 563 -3.57 -19.63 21.15
N GLY A 564 -3.60 -18.37 21.60
CA GLY A 564 -4.71 -17.80 22.35
C GLY A 564 -6.04 -17.83 21.58
N MET A 565 -5.99 -17.79 20.24
CA MET A 565 -7.18 -17.93 19.38
C MET A 565 -7.75 -19.35 19.36
N VAL A 566 -6.95 -20.39 19.66
CA VAL A 566 -7.44 -21.78 19.71
C VAL A 566 -8.63 -21.91 20.63
N ARG A 567 -8.56 -21.31 21.81
CA ARG A 567 -9.68 -21.33 22.77
C ARG A 567 -10.93 -20.69 22.19
N GLU A 568 -10.78 -19.59 21.46
CA GLU A 568 -11.89 -18.89 20.81
C GLU A 568 -12.45 -19.68 19.62
N LEU A 569 -11.60 -20.37 18.87
CA LEU A 569 -12.00 -21.24 17.77
C LEU A 569 -12.77 -22.49 18.24
N LEU A 570 -12.40 -23.02 19.41
CA LEU A 570 -13.01 -24.24 19.95
C LEU A 570 -14.24 -23.95 20.85
N HIS A 571 -14.41 -22.74 21.34
CA HIS A 571 -15.51 -22.38 22.27
C HIS A 571 -16.43 -21.32 21.67
N GLU A 572 -17.72 -21.60 21.62
CA GLU A 572 -18.74 -20.79 20.91
C GLU A 572 -19.18 -19.48 21.58
N LYS A 573 -18.86 -19.24 22.84
CA LYS A 573 -19.35 -18.04 23.55
C LYS A 573 -18.53 -16.81 23.18
N ARG A 574 -18.96 -16.10 22.12
CA ARG A 574 -18.39 -14.80 21.72
C ARG A 574 -19.07 -13.67 22.51
N LYS A 575 -18.27 -12.88 23.22
CA LYS A 575 -18.71 -11.65 23.92
C LYS A 575 -18.57 -10.38 23.09
N HIS A 576 -18.03 -10.47 21.87
CA HIS A 576 -17.65 -9.35 21.00
C HIS A 576 -17.74 -9.75 19.53
N PHE A 577 -17.78 -8.76 18.68
CA PHE A 577 -17.65 -8.92 17.23
C PHE A 577 -16.18 -8.81 16.80
N TYR A 578 -15.82 -9.50 15.73
CA TYR A 578 -14.60 -9.22 14.99
C TYR A 578 -14.89 -8.26 13.85
N LEU A 579 -14.20 -7.12 13.85
CA LEU A 579 -14.28 -6.14 12.79
C LEU A 579 -13.11 -6.29 11.82
N THR A 580 -13.40 -6.35 10.55
CA THR A 580 -12.43 -6.20 9.46
C THR A 580 -12.73 -4.95 8.64
N THR A 581 -11.68 -4.32 8.10
CA THR A 581 -11.82 -3.16 7.23
C THR A 581 -11.47 -3.48 5.79
N GLY A 582 -11.97 -2.69 4.86
CA GLY A 582 -11.66 -2.86 3.44
C GLY A 582 -12.09 -1.69 2.58
N ARG A 583 -11.81 -1.80 1.29
CA ARG A 583 -12.16 -0.81 0.28
C ARG A 583 -13.53 -1.08 -0.32
N VAL A 584 -14.15 -0.02 -0.86
CA VAL A 584 -15.31 -0.08 -1.76
C VAL A 584 -14.92 0.42 -3.14
N ILE A 585 -15.64 -0.03 -4.16
CA ILE A 585 -15.29 0.25 -5.56
C ILE A 585 -15.29 1.75 -5.91
N ALA A 586 -16.12 2.55 -5.23
CA ALA A 586 -16.27 3.98 -5.50
C ALA A 586 -15.08 4.82 -5.00
N HIS A 587 -14.44 4.38 -3.91
CA HIS A 587 -13.40 5.17 -3.26
C HIS A 587 -12.03 4.50 -3.26
N TYR A 588 -11.02 5.32 -3.03
CA TYR A 588 -9.64 4.89 -2.95
C TYR A 588 -8.93 5.56 -1.76
N ASN A 589 -8.22 4.77 -0.95
CA ASN A 589 -7.52 5.18 0.26
C ASN A 589 -8.43 6.06 1.16
N ASN A 590 -7.99 7.26 1.59
CA ASN A 590 -8.75 8.25 2.38
C ASN A 590 -9.79 9.05 1.56
N ALA A 591 -10.13 8.61 0.37
CA ALA A 591 -11.03 9.28 -0.57
C ALA A 591 -10.64 10.71 -1.00
N ALA A 592 -9.45 11.21 -0.67
CA ALA A 592 -9.04 12.59 -0.95
C ALA A 592 -9.32 13.03 -2.40
N GLN A 593 -9.00 12.19 -3.38
CA GLN A 593 -9.28 12.47 -4.80
C GLN A 593 -10.69 12.03 -5.22
N THR A 594 -11.17 10.87 -4.75
CA THR A 594 -12.42 10.29 -5.25
C THR A 594 -13.66 10.99 -4.71
N LYS A 595 -13.58 11.68 -3.56
CA LYS A 595 -14.67 12.51 -3.04
C LYS A 595 -14.94 13.76 -3.90
N GLU A 596 -13.93 14.20 -4.67
CA GLU A 596 -14.05 15.34 -5.58
C GLU A 596 -14.85 14.97 -6.86
N SER A 597 -15.14 13.69 -7.11
CA SER A 597 -15.99 13.25 -8.20
C SER A 597 -17.43 13.04 -7.73
N PRO A 598 -18.39 13.89 -8.18
CA PRO A 598 -19.79 13.76 -7.80
C PRO A 598 -20.40 12.37 -8.14
N LYS A 599 -19.94 11.78 -9.26
CA LYS A 599 -20.40 10.45 -9.70
C LYS A 599 -19.95 9.32 -8.77
N LEU A 600 -18.75 9.44 -8.19
CA LEU A 600 -18.23 8.46 -7.24
C LEU A 600 -18.80 8.70 -5.84
N LEU A 601 -18.85 9.95 -5.40
CA LEU A 601 -19.41 10.32 -4.09
C LEU A 601 -20.88 9.90 -3.96
N LYS A 602 -21.69 10.06 -5.03
CA LYS A 602 -23.09 9.59 -5.05
C LYS A 602 -23.21 8.07 -4.84
N ARG A 603 -22.21 7.29 -5.24
CA ARG A 603 -22.21 5.82 -5.07
C ARG A 603 -21.93 5.37 -3.66
N HIS A 604 -21.12 6.15 -2.92
CA HIS A 604 -20.73 5.81 -1.56
C HIS A 604 -20.35 7.12 -0.82
N SER A 605 -21.34 7.74 -0.19
CA SER A 605 -21.19 9.05 0.44
C SER A 605 -20.72 9.00 1.90
N GLU A 606 -20.73 7.81 2.52
CA GLU A 606 -20.32 7.57 3.91
C GLU A 606 -19.91 6.11 4.11
N ASP A 607 -19.11 5.83 5.15
CA ASP A 607 -18.76 4.47 5.52
C ASP A 607 -19.97 3.74 6.13
N VAL A 608 -20.17 2.47 5.73
CA VAL A 608 -21.34 1.65 6.12
C VAL A 608 -20.85 0.35 6.74
N VAL A 609 -21.41 0.00 7.89
CA VAL A 609 -21.12 -1.27 8.59
C VAL A 609 -21.96 -2.39 7.99
N LEU A 610 -21.32 -3.47 7.52
CA LEU A 610 -22.00 -4.70 7.15
C LEU A 610 -22.11 -5.60 8.40
N ILE A 611 -23.32 -6.06 8.69
CA ILE A 611 -23.67 -6.88 9.85
C ILE A 611 -24.40 -8.12 9.35
N SER A 612 -24.13 -9.29 9.93
CA SER A 612 -24.85 -10.52 9.58
C SER A 612 -26.34 -10.38 9.89
N LYS A 613 -27.19 -10.96 9.05
CA LYS A 613 -28.63 -11.08 9.36
C LYS A 613 -28.90 -11.86 10.65
N GLU A 614 -28.02 -12.79 11.00
CA GLU A 614 -28.11 -13.56 12.25
C GLU A 614 -27.85 -12.68 13.49
N ASP A 615 -27.18 -11.54 13.31
CA ASP A 615 -26.88 -10.58 14.37
C ASP A 615 -27.86 -9.38 14.43
N ALA A 616 -28.99 -9.45 13.71
CA ALA A 616 -29.96 -8.35 13.58
C ALA A 616 -30.46 -7.82 14.91
N SER A 617 -30.60 -8.67 15.92
CA SER A 617 -31.08 -8.30 17.29
C SER A 617 -30.18 -7.25 17.97
N TYR A 618 -28.88 -7.16 17.63
CA TYR A 618 -27.97 -6.15 18.20
C TYR A 618 -28.24 -4.72 17.68
N VAL A 619 -28.99 -4.59 16.61
CA VAL A 619 -29.25 -3.31 15.94
C VAL A 619 -30.75 -3.00 15.80
N GLU A 620 -31.60 -3.81 16.42
CA GLU A 620 -33.04 -3.60 16.43
C GLU A 620 -33.40 -2.23 17.03
N GLY A 621 -34.25 -1.47 16.34
CA GLY A 621 -34.65 -0.12 16.72
C GLY A 621 -33.61 0.98 16.55
N LYS A 622 -32.43 0.68 16.01
CA LYS A 622 -31.37 1.68 15.76
C LYS A 622 -31.37 2.13 14.30
N GLU A 623 -31.22 3.42 14.06
CA GLU A 623 -30.94 3.96 12.70
C GLU A 623 -29.46 3.91 12.35
N ARG A 624 -28.59 4.09 13.34
CA ARG A 624 -27.14 4.08 13.26
C ARG A 624 -26.53 3.31 14.42
N VAL A 625 -25.31 2.86 14.25
CA VAL A 625 -24.53 2.14 15.27
C VAL A 625 -23.21 2.83 15.53
N VAL A 626 -22.74 2.78 16.76
CA VAL A 626 -21.40 3.17 17.16
C VAL A 626 -20.60 1.89 17.43
N LEU A 627 -19.43 1.78 16.80
CA LEU A 627 -18.50 0.70 17.08
C LEU A 627 -17.52 1.14 18.15
N LYS A 628 -17.29 0.30 19.16
CA LYS A 628 -16.35 0.58 20.24
C LYS A 628 -15.39 -0.58 20.44
N SER A 629 -14.10 -0.28 20.43
CA SER A 629 -13.01 -1.17 20.82
C SER A 629 -12.40 -0.74 22.15
N ARG A 630 -11.39 -1.45 22.61
CA ARG A 630 -10.59 -1.02 23.76
C ARG A 630 -9.74 0.22 23.50
N TYR A 631 -9.56 0.63 22.24
CA TYR A 631 -8.71 1.76 21.83
C TYR A 631 -9.49 3.05 21.61
N GLY A 632 -10.74 2.95 21.20
CA GLY A 632 -11.58 4.10 20.90
C GLY A 632 -12.94 3.69 20.35
N LYS A 633 -13.62 4.68 19.78
CA LYS A 633 -14.94 4.49 19.19
C LYS A 633 -15.05 5.23 17.84
N SER A 634 -15.94 4.72 16.99
CA SER A 634 -16.37 5.39 15.77
C SER A 634 -17.37 6.50 16.04
N GLU A 635 -17.64 7.34 15.07
CA GLU A 635 -18.87 8.13 15.01
C GLU A 635 -20.08 7.24 14.66
N PRO A 636 -21.32 7.73 14.78
CA PRO A 636 -22.51 6.98 14.41
C PRO A 636 -22.53 6.63 12.91
N LEU A 637 -22.54 5.34 12.56
CA LEU A 637 -22.44 4.80 11.22
C LEU A 637 -23.78 4.21 10.78
N LYS A 638 -24.12 4.35 9.50
CA LYS A 638 -25.16 3.51 8.89
C LYS A 638 -24.72 2.04 8.86
N TYR A 639 -25.66 1.15 8.90
CA TYR A 639 -25.40 -0.28 8.77
C TYR A 639 -26.29 -0.93 7.71
N LYS A 640 -25.89 -2.13 7.29
CA LYS A 640 -26.64 -2.96 6.36
C LYS A 640 -26.60 -4.41 6.83
N LEU A 641 -27.75 -5.03 7.02
CA LEU A 641 -27.87 -6.47 7.25
C LEU A 641 -27.61 -7.23 5.94
N THR A 642 -26.76 -8.25 6.01
CA THR A 642 -26.29 -8.96 4.79
C THR A 642 -25.83 -10.39 5.10
N ASP A 643 -25.83 -11.24 4.10
CA ASP A 643 -25.24 -12.58 4.12
C ASP A 643 -23.75 -12.60 3.71
N GLN A 644 -23.15 -11.43 3.43
CA GLN A 644 -21.74 -11.33 3.03
C GLN A 644 -20.77 -11.52 4.21
N VAL A 645 -21.22 -11.31 5.43
CA VAL A 645 -20.48 -11.53 6.66
C VAL A 645 -21.19 -12.59 7.51
N ARG A 646 -20.41 -13.42 8.20
CA ARG A 646 -20.95 -14.43 9.11
C ARG A 646 -21.34 -13.80 10.45
N GLN A 647 -22.13 -14.53 11.23
CA GLN A 647 -22.45 -14.19 12.61
C GLN A 647 -21.19 -13.85 13.41
N GLY A 648 -21.23 -12.75 14.17
CA GLY A 648 -20.11 -12.24 14.96
C GLY A 648 -19.00 -11.54 14.14
N THR A 649 -19.21 -11.33 12.83
CA THR A 649 -18.29 -10.63 11.94
C THR A 649 -18.89 -9.31 11.48
N LEU A 650 -18.10 -8.24 11.57
CA LEU A 650 -18.43 -6.93 10.99
C LEU A 650 -17.42 -6.56 9.91
N PHE A 651 -17.90 -5.86 8.90
CA PHE A 651 -17.05 -5.21 7.91
C PHE A 651 -17.41 -3.72 7.80
N VAL A 652 -16.41 -2.86 7.65
CA VAL A 652 -16.61 -1.43 7.40
C VAL A 652 -15.54 -0.90 6.45
N SER A 653 -15.90 0.05 5.60
CA SER A 653 -14.91 0.85 4.86
C SER A 653 -14.29 1.92 5.79
N PHE A 654 -13.17 2.54 5.36
CA PHE A 654 -12.41 3.51 6.15
C PHE A 654 -12.08 4.79 5.36
N HIS A 655 -12.92 5.09 4.35
CA HIS A 655 -12.60 6.14 3.38
C HIS A 655 -12.85 7.56 3.90
N HIS A 656 -13.73 7.73 4.88
CA HIS A 656 -14.14 9.03 5.38
C HIS A 656 -13.58 9.28 6.77
N ALA A 657 -12.74 10.31 6.94
CA ALA A 657 -12.15 10.67 8.24
C ALA A 657 -13.21 10.89 9.33
N LYS A 658 -14.35 11.49 8.96
CA LYS A 658 -15.49 11.72 9.84
C LYS A 658 -16.03 10.46 10.52
N SER A 659 -15.82 9.28 9.93
CA SER A 659 -16.27 8.00 10.49
C SER A 659 -15.45 7.53 11.69
N LYS A 660 -14.23 8.04 11.86
CA LYS A 660 -13.27 7.68 12.93
C LYS A 660 -12.98 6.18 13.04
N ILE A 661 -12.99 5.45 11.92
CA ILE A 661 -12.80 4.00 11.92
C ILE A 661 -11.41 3.61 12.46
N ASN A 662 -10.37 4.35 12.09
CA ASN A 662 -9.01 4.01 12.49
C ASN A 662 -8.70 4.33 13.97
N PHE A 663 -9.59 5.00 14.68
CA PHE A 663 -9.57 5.12 16.14
C PHE A 663 -9.88 3.80 16.87
N LEU A 664 -10.47 2.82 16.17
CA LEU A 664 -10.79 1.51 16.72
C LEU A 664 -9.57 0.59 16.83
N PHE A 665 -8.44 0.94 16.20
CA PHE A 665 -7.24 0.12 16.13
C PHE A 665 -6.15 0.67 17.04
N GLY A 666 -5.33 -0.24 17.59
CA GLY A 666 -4.20 0.07 18.46
C GLY A 666 -2.85 -0.11 17.76
N ASP A 667 -1.80 -0.25 18.57
CA ASP A 667 -0.40 -0.41 18.11
C ASP A 667 -0.06 -1.87 17.73
N GLU A 668 -1.02 -2.80 17.76
CA GLU A 668 -0.74 -4.18 17.34
C GLU A 668 -0.35 -4.22 15.86
N ALA A 669 0.74 -4.90 15.59
CA ALA A 669 1.37 -4.89 14.29
C ALA A 669 2.13 -6.18 13.99
N ASP A 670 2.43 -6.41 12.72
CA ASP A 670 3.31 -7.48 12.27
C ASP A 670 4.65 -7.45 13.01
N GLU A 671 5.08 -8.60 13.48
CA GLU A 671 6.29 -8.75 14.32
C GLU A 671 7.55 -8.19 13.65
N LEU A 672 7.71 -8.41 12.34
CA LEU A 672 8.94 -8.06 11.64
C LEU A 672 8.92 -6.64 11.03
N THR A 673 7.77 -6.21 10.54
CA THR A 673 7.66 -4.97 9.77
C THR A 673 6.95 -3.85 10.50
N LYS A 674 6.25 -4.15 11.60
CA LYS A 674 5.37 -3.20 12.31
C LYS A 674 4.21 -2.70 11.46
N THR A 675 3.78 -3.49 10.47
CA THR A 675 2.57 -3.21 9.70
C THR A 675 1.34 -3.40 10.58
N ALA A 676 0.47 -2.40 10.61
CA ALA A 676 -0.69 -2.38 11.50
C ALA A 676 -1.68 -3.50 11.24
N ARG A 677 -2.29 -4.02 12.31
CA ARG A 677 -3.32 -5.07 12.27
C ARG A 677 -4.70 -4.48 11.97
N PHE A 678 -4.97 -4.11 10.72
CA PHE A 678 -6.26 -3.52 10.33
C PHE A 678 -7.35 -4.53 9.98
N LYS A 679 -7.03 -5.83 9.91
CA LYS A 679 -8.00 -6.84 9.46
C LYS A 679 -8.67 -7.60 10.59
N SER A 680 -8.31 -7.31 11.83
CA SER A 680 -8.91 -7.98 12.97
C SER A 680 -8.84 -7.12 14.22
N VAL A 681 -9.97 -6.58 14.67
CA VAL A 681 -10.11 -5.94 15.98
C VAL A 681 -11.41 -6.35 16.63
N LYS A 682 -11.40 -6.52 17.95
CA LYS A 682 -12.59 -6.84 18.74
C LYS A 682 -13.36 -5.57 19.05
N VAL A 683 -14.66 -5.57 18.72
CA VAL A 683 -15.55 -4.43 18.97
C VAL A 683 -16.88 -4.89 19.57
N CYS A 684 -17.59 -3.96 20.24
CA CYS A 684 -19.01 -4.07 20.54
C CYS A 684 -19.80 -3.01 19.76
N ILE A 685 -21.10 -3.22 19.61
CA ILE A 685 -22.07 -2.32 18.99
C ILE A 685 -22.81 -1.58 20.09
N GLU A 686 -22.72 -0.25 20.12
CA GLU A 686 -23.46 0.65 21.02
C GLU A 686 -24.64 1.30 20.29
#